data_e5f8a1336ab8a6d4873646ad145cc121
#
_entry.id   e5f8a1336ab8a6d4873646ad145cc121
#
_cell.length_a   1.000
_cell.length_b   1.000
_cell.length_c   1.000
_cell.angle_alpha   90.00
_cell.angle_beta   90.00
_cell.angle_gamma   90.00
#
_symmetry.space_group_name_H-M   'P 1'
#
loop_
_entity.id
_entity.type
_entity.pdbx_description
1 polymer ?
#
loop_
_entity_poly.entity_id
_entity_poly.type
_entity_poly.pdbx_seq_one_letter_code
_entity_poly.pdbx_strand_id
1 'polypeptide(L)'
;MLNLNKFSFIISISICLFCSNSFGDIIEEVIVLGDWRQVSQNKEDASIVLLNSEDINNQSINHFEGLSYLVPNLNFAASDSRARYFQIRGIGERSGYQGTPNSSVGFLIDDIDYSGQGGIATTFDVEQVEIHRGPQGSRMGANALAGLIYIKTKDPTEEFESYSTLSLGDFGRKGLGLAIGGPLENQESIQYRLAIHKHKEDGFRKNQYLERSNTSRKDELTSRFKVNWKLNNDTLIKLLLSRVDLNDPADIWTLDGSLNTLSDRPGMDSQKTDSFGLNLISQQEGFDFQSLTSTTNTDVIFSYDADWGNSESWHPYVYNYFSETYRERKTLGQEFRILSNEKSLLTRKKIQWVLGINYFKTKEFNSKNDDGTYGEPDDPYGPYFSQSSSQSYYQSENISFFGNIDFSFTETLKLSLGIRREDWKANYNDSFGERFSPSNMMNGGKLSLIKSTKNTNLFASIARGYKQGGFNLALGSDASNDNIFYDPEYLLNYEVGLKTISLDSRVSFSAVMFYSDRKDQQVLISTQVDPSDPNTFSFITKNAAEGLNYGLELSIDYKINDAFNVYSRIGLLETEIKNWQSRPDLDGREQAHAPKSSYSVGLEWRPNKSSFVRFDVVGKSSFYYSDSHANKSRSYSLTNLSTGYQWDRLEFSFWVRNAFDKYYSVRGFYFGNEPPNFEDTLYERQGDPRHFGISLNYAF
;
A
#
# COMPACT_ATOMS: atom_id res chain seq x y z
N MET A 1 16.14 -7.91 31.51
CA MET A 1 15.30 -9.00 32.07
C MET A 1 13.89 -8.74 31.60
N LEU A 2 13.44 -9.49 30.61
CA LEU A 2 12.10 -9.41 30.05
C LEU A 2 11.05 -9.78 31.10
N ASN A 3 10.12 -8.89 31.34
CA ASN A 3 9.05 -9.10 32.31
C ASN A 3 7.96 -9.99 31.67
N LEU A 4 8.11 -11.30 31.79
CA LEU A 4 7.28 -12.37 31.21
C LEU A 4 5.87 -12.51 31.84
N ASN A 5 5.51 -11.63 32.79
CA ASN A 5 4.27 -11.79 33.56
C ASN A 5 2.99 -11.19 32.94
N LYS A 6 3.02 -10.70 31.71
CA LYS A 6 1.81 -10.17 31.02
C LYS A 6 1.23 -11.08 29.93
N PHE A 7 1.80 -12.25 29.70
CA PHE A 7 1.31 -13.22 28.70
C PHE A 7 0.72 -14.49 29.35
N SER A 8 -0.21 -14.35 30.26
CA SER A 8 -1.02 -15.47 30.75
C SER A 8 -2.44 -15.39 30.18
N PHE A 9 -2.55 -15.57 28.85
CA PHE A 9 -3.81 -15.98 28.23
C PHE A 9 -3.52 -17.24 27.41
N ILE A 10 -3.51 -18.38 28.09
CA ILE A 10 -3.48 -19.69 27.45
C ILE A 10 -4.84 -19.96 26.88
N ILE A 11 -5.01 -19.74 25.57
CA ILE A 11 -6.14 -20.26 24.82
C ILE A 11 -5.85 -21.75 24.59
N SER A 12 -6.44 -22.60 25.41
CA SER A 12 -6.52 -24.04 25.13
C SER A 12 -7.50 -24.27 23.99
N ILE A 13 -7.01 -24.26 22.76
CA ILE A 13 -7.77 -24.72 21.59
C ILE A 13 -7.65 -26.24 21.57
N SER A 14 -8.67 -26.91 22.10
CA SER A 14 -8.86 -28.35 21.88
C SER A 14 -9.28 -28.58 20.45
N ILE A 15 -8.34 -28.96 19.58
CA ILE A 15 -8.64 -29.37 18.21
C ILE A 15 -9.20 -30.81 18.30
N CYS A 16 -10.51 -30.95 18.30
CA CYS A 16 -11.16 -32.24 18.07
C CYS A 16 -11.04 -32.59 16.58
N LEU A 17 -10.10 -33.49 16.28
CA LEU A 17 -9.98 -34.14 14.97
C LEU A 17 -11.17 -35.10 14.77
N PHE A 18 -12.20 -34.68 14.07
CA PHE A 18 -13.20 -35.58 13.49
C PHE A 18 -12.69 -36.09 12.14
N CYS A 19 -12.25 -37.33 12.06
CA CYS A 19 -12.02 -38.03 10.80
C CYS A 19 -13.37 -38.42 10.17
N SER A 20 -13.78 -37.75 9.11
CA SER A 20 -14.77 -38.30 8.19
C SER A 20 -14.17 -38.29 6.79
N ASN A 21 -14.04 -39.50 6.22
CA ASN A 21 -13.60 -39.69 4.84
C ASN A 21 -14.70 -39.20 3.89
N SER A 22 -14.49 -38.04 3.30
CA SER A 22 -15.18 -37.62 2.07
C SER A 22 -14.13 -36.97 1.16
N PHE A 23 -14.18 -37.31 -0.11
CA PHE A 23 -13.37 -36.67 -1.15
C PHE A 23 -13.90 -35.24 -1.33
N GLY A 24 -13.34 -34.30 -0.61
CA GLY A 24 -13.58 -32.85 -0.79
C GLY A 24 -12.47 -32.23 -1.64
N ASP A 25 -12.80 -31.16 -2.37
CA ASP A 25 -11.81 -30.39 -3.10
C ASP A 25 -10.68 -29.91 -2.17
N ILE A 26 -9.45 -30.00 -2.63
CA ILE A 26 -8.22 -29.68 -1.90
C ILE A 26 -8.06 -28.16 -1.89
N ILE A 27 -7.52 -27.57 -0.82
CA ILE A 27 -7.04 -26.17 -0.83
C ILE A 27 -5.94 -26.09 -1.90
N GLU A 28 -6.14 -25.26 -2.92
CA GLU A 28 -5.14 -25.03 -3.95
C GLU A 28 -3.87 -24.44 -3.38
N GLU A 29 -2.72 -24.88 -3.90
CA GLU A 29 -1.43 -24.32 -3.53
C GLU A 29 -1.24 -22.95 -4.19
N VAL A 30 -1.26 -21.89 -3.40
CA VAL A 30 -1.08 -20.51 -3.89
C VAL A 30 0.42 -20.20 -4.00
N ILE A 31 0.83 -19.69 -5.16
CA ILE A 31 2.22 -19.36 -5.49
C ILE A 31 2.48 -17.87 -5.22
N VAL A 32 3.59 -17.57 -4.57
CA VAL A 32 4.12 -16.21 -4.43
C VAL A 32 4.79 -15.81 -5.75
N LEU A 33 4.27 -14.80 -6.40
CA LEU A 33 4.73 -14.32 -7.72
C LEU A 33 5.74 -13.18 -7.58
N GLY A 34 5.60 -12.44 -6.49
CA GLY A 34 6.42 -11.28 -6.19
C GLY A 34 7.83 -11.62 -5.69
N ASP A 35 8.33 -12.85 -5.65
CA ASP A 35 9.71 -13.18 -5.31
C ASP A 35 10.57 -13.46 -6.56
N TRP A 36 11.89 -13.55 -6.40
CA TRP A 36 12.84 -13.88 -7.48
C TRP A 36 12.57 -15.27 -8.08
N ARG A 37 12.08 -16.19 -7.29
CA ARG A 37 11.63 -17.51 -7.69
C ARG A 37 10.19 -17.69 -7.23
N GLN A 38 9.39 -18.31 -8.06
CA GLN A 38 8.05 -18.70 -7.67
C GLN A 38 8.13 -19.78 -6.57
N VAL A 39 7.57 -19.49 -5.42
CA VAL A 39 7.55 -20.36 -4.26
C VAL A 39 6.12 -20.46 -3.74
N SER A 40 5.70 -21.64 -3.31
CA SER A 40 4.43 -21.81 -2.61
C SER A 40 4.37 -20.93 -1.36
N GLN A 41 3.23 -20.25 -1.14
CA GLN A 41 2.97 -19.45 0.06
C GLN A 41 3.34 -20.19 1.36
N ASN A 42 3.06 -21.48 1.40
CA ASN A 42 3.33 -22.31 2.58
C ASN A 42 4.81 -22.64 2.77
N LYS A 43 5.65 -22.45 1.75
CA LYS A 43 7.10 -22.65 1.82
C LYS A 43 7.90 -21.37 1.96
N GLU A 44 7.21 -20.25 1.89
CA GLU A 44 7.84 -18.92 2.03
C GLU A 44 8.29 -18.65 3.47
N ASP A 45 9.49 -18.10 3.65
CA ASP A 45 10.12 -17.79 4.94
C ASP A 45 9.83 -16.35 5.42
N ALA A 46 8.63 -15.87 5.15
CA ALA A 46 8.15 -14.55 5.54
C ALA A 46 6.65 -14.55 5.85
N SER A 47 6.22 -13.52 6.54
CA SER A 47 4.79 -13.25 6.76
C SER A 47 4.18 -12.62 5.50
N ILE A 48 3.32 -13.37 4.79
CA ILE A 48 2.66 -12.94 3.58
C ILE A 48 1.17 -13.18 3.65
N VAL A 49 0.39 -12.21 3.18
CA VAL A 49 -1.04 -12.39 2.86
C VAL A 49 -1.20 -12.36 1.34
N LEU A 50 -1.90 -13.33 0.81
CA LEU A 50 -2.27 -13.40 -0.59
C LEU A 50 -3.78 -13.24 -0.73
N LEU A 51 -4.19 -12.43 -1.69
CA LEU A 51 -5.57 -12.26 -2.12
C LEU A 51 -5.61 -12.59 -3.61
N ASN A 52 -6.27 -13.67 -3.97
CA ASN A 52 -6.37 -14.10 -5.37
C ASN A 52 -7.51 -13.38 -6.11
N SER A 53 -7.64 -13.64 -7.40
CA SER A 53 -8.69 -13.02 -8.23
C SER A 53 -10.11 -13.34 -7.75
N GLU A 54 -10.35 -14.51 -7.17
CA GLU A 54 -11.65 -14.88 -6.62
C GLU A 54 -11.97 -14.05 -5.36
N ASP A 55 -11.01 -13.91 -4.44
CA ASP A 55 -11.16 -13.03 -3.25
C ASP A 55 -11.48 -11.59 -3.64
N ILE A 56 -10.86 -11.09 -4.70
CA ILE A 56 -11.05 -9.72 -5.20
C ILE A 56 -12.43 -9.56 -5.85
N ASN A 57 -12.81 -10.49 -6.73
CA ASN A 57 -14.06 -10.41 -7.49
C ASN A 57 -15.29 -10.62 -6.60
N ASN A 58 -15.27 -11.63 -5.71
CA ASN A 58 -16.39 -11.92 -4.79
C ASN A 58 -16.70 -10.74 -3.86
N GLN A 59 -15.75 -9.83 -3.69
CA GLN A 59 -15.94 -8.63 -2.91
C GLN A 59 -16.28 -7.40 -3.74
N SER A 60 -16.26 -7.47 -5.08
CA SER A 60 -16.55 -6.34 -5.99
C SER A 60 -15.82 -5.04 -5.60
N ILE A 61 -14.58 -5.15 -5.15
CA ILE A 61 -13.73 -4.04 -4.74
C ILE A 61 -12.98 -3.50 -5.95
N ASN A 62 -13.04 -2.20 -6.20
CA ASN A 62 -12.43 -1.57 -7.38
C ASN A 62 -11.02 -1.01 -7.15
N HIS A 63 -10.60 -0.90 -5.90
CA HIS A 63 -9.31 -0.31 -5.56
C HIS A 63 -8.69 -1.03 -4.35
N PHE A 64 -7.36 -1.12 -4.31
CA PHE A 64 -6.60 -1.78 -3.24
C PHE A 64 -6.93 -1.25 -1.84
N GLU A 65 -7.32 0.02 -1.70
CA GLU A 65 -7.78 0.60 -0.43
C GLU A 65 -8.85 -0.28 0.24
N GLY A 66 -9.84 -0.74 -0.55
CA GLY A 66 -10.88 -1.65 -0.04
C GLY A 66 -10.36 -3.03 0.35
N LEU A 67 -9.35 -3.56 -0.37
CA LEU A 67 -8.73 -4.84 -0.04
C LEU A 67 -7.89 -4.78 1.23
N SER A 68 -7.35 -3.60 1.58
CA SER A 68 -6.50 -3.42 2.77
C SER A 68 -7.19 -3.78 4.09
N TYR A 69 -8.51 -3.69 4.14
CA TYR A 69 -9.30 -4.10 5.32
C TYR A 69 -9.25 -5.61 5.58
N LEU A 70 -8.95 -6.43 4.57
CA LEU A 70 -8.84 -7.88 4.70
C LEU A 70 -7.49 -8.33 5.26
N VAL A 71 -6.53 -7.40 5.38
CA VAL A 71 -5.15 -7.71 5.75
C VAL A 71 -4.84 -7.12 7.13
N PRO A 72 -4.74 -7.94 8.18
CA PRO A 72 -4.33 -7.47 9.50
C PRO A 72 -2.93 -6.88 9.51
N ASN A 73 -2.71 -5.91 10.41
CA ASN A 73 -1.48 -5.11 10.52
C ASN A 73 -1.14 -4.30 9.26
N LEU A 74 -2.12 -4.15 8.36
CA LEU A 74 -2.08 -3.18 7.26
C LEU A 74 -3.07 -2.06 7.57
N ASN A 75 -2.59 -0.83 7.54
CA ASN A 75 -3.41 0.36 7.69
C ASN A 75 -3.12 1.34 6.55
N PHE A 76 -3.93 2.36 6.39
CA PHE A 76 -3.70 3.44 5.45
C PHE A 76 -4.13 4.77 6.06
N ALA A 77 -3.53 5.84 5.58
CA ALA A 77 -3.92 7.20 5.90
C ALA A 77 -4.52 7.84 4.64
N ALA A 78 -5.83 7.97 4.63
CA ALA A 78 -6.54 8.59 3.52
C ALA A 78 -6.68 10.10 3.78
N SER A 79 -5.87 10.92 3.12
CA SER A 79 -6.01 12.39 3.09
C SER A 79 -6.57 12.88 1.76
N ASP A 80 -6.52 12.00 0.77
CA ASP A 80 -6.80 12.29 -0.63
C ASP A 80 -8.03 11.48 -1.09
N SER A 81 -8.42 11.58 -2.34
CA SER A 81 -9.58 10.84 -2.88
C SER A 81 -9.37 9.31 -2.81
N ARG A 82 -8.13 8.86 -2.98
CA ARG A 82 -7.67 7.48 -2.83
C ARG A 82 -6.51 7.37 -1.85
N ALA A 83 -6.41 6.25 -1.14
CA ALA A 83 -5.26 5.98 -0.29
C ALA A 83 -3.98 5.81 -1.13
N ARG A 84 -2.96 6.63 -0.85
CA ARG A 84 -1.64 6.58 -1.51
C ARG A 84 -0.56 6.01 -0.61
N TYR A 85 -0.74 6.11 0.70
CA TYR A 85 0.24 5.74 1.73
C TYR A 85 -0.32 4.69 2.65
N PHE A 86 0.47 3.64 2.82
CA PHE A 86 0.10 2.48 3.63
C PHE A 86 1.08 2.30 4.78
N GLN A 87 0.60 1.72 5.87
CA GLN A 87 1.42 1.35 7.03
C GLN A 87 1.33 -0.16 7.24
N ILE A 88 2.48 -0.82 7.30
CA ILE A 88 2.59 -2.25 7.64
C ILE A 88 3.20 -2.35 9.04
N ARG A 89 2.53 -3.05 9.95
CA ARG A 89 2.96 -3.18 11.35
C ARG A 89 3.18 -1.83 12.04
N GLY A 90 2.40 -0.80 11.68
CA GLY A 90 2.51 0.56 12.20
C GLY A 90 3.62 1.41 11.57
N ILE A 91 4.34 0.91 10.57
CA ILE A 91 5.44 1.61 9.90
C ILE A 91 4.98 2.05 8.50
N GLY A 92 5.09 3.34 8.19
CA GLY A 92 4.73 3.93 6.90
C GLY A 92 4.33 5.39 7.01
N GLU A 93 4.27 6.06 5.87
CA GLU A 93 3.90 7.48 5.75
C GLU A 93 2.39 7.66 5.95
N ARG A 94 2.00 8.86 6.41
CA ARG A 94 0.59 9.25 6.64
C ARG A 94 0.14 10.39 5.74
N SER A 95 1.08 11.08 5.13
CA SER A 95 0.82 12.20 4.22
C SER A 95 1.89 12.27 3.15
N GLY A 96 1.68 13.15 2.16
CA GLY A 96 2.67 13.44 1.13
C GLY A 96 3.98 13.95 1.73
N TYR A 97 5.07 13.62 1.08
CA TYR A 97 6.39 14.12 1.44
C TYR A 97 6.56 15.59 1.00
N GLN A 98 7.45 16.26 1.69
CA GLN A 98 8.06 17.52 1.25
C GLN A 98 9.56 17.25 1.09
N GLY A 99 10.16 17.74 0.01
CA GLY A 99 11.56 17.45 -0.29
C GLY A 99 11.76 16.07 -0.95
N THR A 100 12.36 15.14 -0.26
CA THR A 100 12.75 13.84 -0.81
C THR A 100 11.60 12.85 -0.88
N PRO A 101 11.26 12.29 -2.06
CA PRO A 101 10.38 11.12 -2.15
C PRO A 101 11.01 9.94 -1.41
N ASN A 102 10.34 9.44 -0.37
CA ASN A 102 10.93 8.47 0.53
C ASN A 102 9.85 7.59 1.16
N SER A 103 9.57 6.43 0.56
CA SER A 103 8.53 5.51 0.98
C SER A 103 9.05 4.42 1.91
N SER A 104 8.32 4.11 2.98
CA SER A 104 8.64 3.00 3.88
C SER A 104 7.99 1.67 3.44
N VAL A 105 6.94 1.74 2.62
CA VAL A 105 6.23 0.58 2.05
C VAL A 105 6.43 0.59 0.55
N GLY A 106 7.00 -0.50 0.03
CA GLY A 106 7.15 -0.71 -1.40
C GLY A 106 5.79 -0.97 -2.05
N PHE A 107 5.61 -0.46 -3.26
CA PHE A 107 4.38 -0.65 -4.00
C PHE A 107 4.69 -0.99 -5.46
N LEU A 108 4.48 -2.24 -5.85
CA LEU A 108 4.74 -2.72 -7.21
C LEU A 108 3.45 -3.15 -7.90
N ILE A 109 3.36 -2.86 -9.19
CA ILE A 109 2.38 -3.45 -10.10
C ILE A 109 3.16 -4.04 -11.28
N ASP A 110 3.06 -5.37 -11.50
CA ASP A 110 3.76 -6.09 -12.58
C ASP A 110 5.27 -5.74 -12.64
N ASP A 111 5.97 -5.76 -11.50
CA ASP A 111 7.41 -5.44 -11.34
C ASP A 111 7.81 -3.98 -11.58
N ILE A 112 6.87 -3.07 -11.82
CA ILE A 112 7.13 -1.62 -11.91
C ILE A 112 6.93 -0.97 -10.54
N ASP A 113 7.89 -0.14 -10.11
CA ASP A 113 7.85 0.55 -8.82
C ASP A 113 6.98 1.82 -8.88
N TYR A 114 5.91 1.81 -8.06
CA TYR A 114 4.99 2.93 -7.84
C TYR A 114 4.96 3.35 -6.35
N SER A 115 6.04 3.14 -5.63
CA SER A 115 6.12 3.49 -4.20
C SER A 115 5.77 4.97 -3.97
N GLY A 116 4.84 5.20 -3.02
CA GLY A 116 4.26 6.52 -2.75
C GLY A 116 3.22 7.00 -3.78
N GLN A 117 2.79 6.16 -4.72
CA GLN A 117 1.79 6.46 -5.75
C GLN A 117 0.59 5.49 -5.74
N GLY A 118 0.29 4.88 -4.59
CA GLY A 118 -0.72 3.81 -4.46
C GLY A 118 -2.14 4.15 -4.92
N GLY A 119 -2.45 5.42 -5.21
CA GLY A 119 -3.74 5.83 -5.76
C GLY A 119 -4.12 5.16 -7.09
N ILE A 120 -3.14 4.66 -7.86
CA ILE A 120 -3.40 3.96 -9.15
C ILE A 120 -3.75 2.47 -9.00
N ALA A 121 -3.87 1.97 -7.79
CA ALA A 121 -4.05 0.55 -7.48
C ALA A 121 -5.47 0.04 -7.74
N THR A 122 -5.95 0.15 -8.97
CA THR A 122 -7.24 -0.41 -9.41
C THR A 122 -7.18 -1.94 -9.51
N THR A 123 -8.29 -2.62 -9.22
CA THR A 123 -8.33 -4.08 -9.07
C THR A 123 -8.88 -4.83 -10.28
N PHE A 124 -9.27 -4.13 -11.35
CA PHE A 124 -9.76 -4.78 -12.55
C PHE A 124 -8.67 -5.60 -13.24
N ASP A 125 -8.98 -6.83 -13.61
CA ASP A 125 -8.07 -7.77 -14.30
C ASP A 125 -6.79 -8.07 -13.50
N VAL A 126 -6.90 -8.09 -12.15
CA VAL A 126 -5.83 -8.48 -11.25
C VAL A 126 -5.89 -9.99 -11.03
N GLU A 127 -4.74 -10.63 -11.09
CA GLU A 127 -4.55 -12.06 -10.80
C GLU A 127 -4.41 -12.28 -9.30
N GLN A 128 -3.53 -11.49 -8.67
CA GLN A 128 -3.16 -11.67 -7.27
C GLN A 128 -2.65 -10.35 -6.66
N VAL A 129 -2.94 -10.17 -5.38
CA VAL A 129 -2.34 -9.13 -4.53
C VAL A 129 -1.59 -9.80 -3.40
N GLU A 130 -0.33 -9.46 -3.23
CA GLU A 130 0.55 -9.97 -2.18
C GLU A 130 0.96 -8.85 -1.23
N ILE A 131 0.84 -9.09 0.05
CA ILE A 131 1.33 -8.17 1.08
C ILE A 131 2.42 -8.88 1.87
N HIS A 132 3.68 -8.53 1.57
CA HIS A 132 4.86 -9.01 2.26
C HIS A 132 5.12 -8.12 3.46
N ARG A 133 4.97 -8.65 4.68
CA ARG A 133 5.14 -7.90 5.92
C ARG A 133 6.54 -8.11 6.47
N GLY A 134 7.14 -7.03 6.97
CA GLY A 134 8.55 -6.99 7.36
C GLY A 134 9.48 -6.54 6.23
N PRO A 135 10.72 -6.17 6.54
CA PRO A 135 11.62 -5.49 5.61
C PRO A 135 11.99 -6.35 4.41
N GLN A 136 11.92 -5.75 3.22
CA GLN A 136 12.33 -6.34 1.94
C GLN A 136 13.65 -5.73 1.43
N GLY A 137 14.53 -5.33 2.35
CA GLY A 137 15.76 -4.59 2.03
C GLY A 137 16.74 -5.34 1.14
N SER A 138 16.80 -6.68 1.18
CA SER A 138 17.63 -7.47 0.28
C SER A 138 17.11 -7.49 -1.16
N ARG A 139 15.77 -7.43 -1.33
CA ARG A 139 15.10 -7.53 -2.62
C ARG A 139 14.79 -6.18 -3.26
N MET A 140 14.11 -5.29 -2.53
CA MET A 140 13.59 -4.03 -3.03
C MET A 140 14.44 -2.82 -2.66
N GLY A 141 15.27 -2.91 -1.62
CA GLY A 141 16.08 -1.80 -1.15
C GLY A 141 15.32 -0.76 -0.33
N ALA A 142 15.64 0.52 -0.56
CA ALA A 142 15.25 1.63 0.31
C ALA A 142 13.73 1.86 0.44
N ASN A 143 12.96 1.51 -0.58
CA ASN A 143 11.52 1.78 -0.60
C ASN A 143 10.67 0.73 0.14
N ALA A 144 11.26 -0.27 0.81
CA ALA A 144 10.54 -1.36 1.44
C ALA A 144 11.06 -1.68 2.85
N LEU A 145 11.21 -0.65 3.67
CA LEU A 145 11.59 -0.77 5.09
C LEU A 145 10.59 -1.60 5.89
N ALA A 146 9.30 -1.33 5.72
CA ALA A 146 8.20 -1.96 6.46
C ALA A 146 7.66 -3.21 5.79
N GLY A 147 7.77 -3.28 4.46
CA GLY A 147 7.21 -4.36 3.66
C GLY A 147 6.93 -3.94 2.22
N LEU A 148 6.26 -4.81 1.49
CA LEU A 148 5.96 -4.65 0.07
C LEU A 148 4.50 -5.02 -0.20
N ILE A 149 3.81 -4.21 -0.98
CA ILE A 149 2.55 -4.52 -1.63
C ILE A 149 2.87 -4.80 -3.09
N TYR A 150 2.57 -6.01 -3.56
CA TYR A 150 2.78 -6.44 -4.94
C TYR A 150 1.45 -6.81 -5.58
N ILE A 151 1.12 -6.16 -6.67
CA ILE A 151 -0.09 -6.43 -7.47
C ILE A 151 0.34 -7.07 -8.78
N LYS A 152 -0.09 -8.28 -9.01
CA LYS A 152 0.07 -8.98 -10.28
C LYS A 152 -1.21 -8.88 -11.07
N THR A 153 -1.16 -8.32 -12.28
CA THR A 153 -2.29 -8.34 -13.20
C THR A 153 -2.20 -9.57 -14.12
N LYS A 154 -3.33 -10.04 -14.64
CA LYS A 154 -3.38 -11.24 -15.46
C LYS A 154 -2.45 -11.14 -16.66
N ASP A 155 -1.72 -12.21 -16.94
CA ASP A 155 -0.85 -12.33 -18.09
C ASP A 155 -1.64 -12.81 -19.34
N PRO A 156 -1.12 -12.62 -20.55
CA PRO A 156 -1.64 -13.25 -21.77
C PRO A 156 -1.67 -14.78 -21.65
N THR A 157 -2.72 -15.40 -22.18
CA THR A 157 -3.00 -16.84 -22.13
C THR A 157 -2.71 -17.54 -23.48
N GLU A 158 -2.53 -18.86 -23.44
CA GLU A 158 -2.31 -19.68 -24.64
C GLU A 158 -3.61 -19.97 -25.38
N GLU A 159 -4.76 -19.79 -24.72
CA GLU A 159 -6.09 -19.91 -25.30
C GLU A 159 -6.76 -18.54 -25.34
N PHE A 160 -7.70 -18.37 -26.26
CA PHE A 160 -8.48 -17.13 -26.32
C PHE A 160 -9.39 -17.03 -25.10
N GLU A 161 -9.28 -15.93 -24.39
CA GLU A 161 -10.12 -15.58 -23.25
C GLU A 161 -10.64 -14.16 -23.40
N SER A 162 -11.91 -13.97 -23.08
CA SER A 162 -12.43 -12.63 -22.89
C SER A 162 -13.49 -12.61 -21.81
N TYR A 163 -13.54 -11.50 -21.07
CA TYR A 163 -14.63 -11.26 -20.16
C TYR A 163 -14.98 -9.76 -20.08
N SER A 164 -16.23 -9.50 -19.75
CA SER A 164 -16.72 -8.16 -19.49
C SER A 164 -17.37 -8.08 -18.12
N THR A 165 -17.27 -6.93 -17.48
CA THR A 165 -17.93 -6.63 -16.22
C THR A 165 -18.76 -5.36 -16.33
N LEU A 166 -19.96 -5.39 -15.75
CA LEU A 166 -20.81 -4.22 -15.54
C LEU A 166 -21.11 -4.15 -14.04
N SER A 167 -20.81 -3.03 -13.40
CA SER A 167 -21.18 -2.81 -12.00
C SER A 167 -22.04 -1.56 -11.87
N LEU A 168 -23.09 -1.66 -11.05
CA LEU A 168 -24.01 -0.58 -10.71
C LEU A 168 -24.19 -0.55 -9.18
N GLY A 169 -24.37 0.62 -8.61
CA GLY A 169 -24.58 0.75 -7.17
C GLY A 169 -25.16 2.09 -6.77
N ASP A 170 -25.38 2.24 -5.48
CA ASP A 170 -25.75 3.52 -4.91
C ASP A 170 -24.66 4.59 -5.11
N PHE A 171 -24.94 5.81 -4.71
CA PHE A 171 -24.08 6.98 -4.97
C PHE A 171 -23.69 7.15 -6.44
N GLY A 172 -24.56 6.77 -7.37
CA GLY A 172 -24.31 6.90 -8.80
C GLY A 172 -23.22 6.00 -9.39
N ARG A 173 -22.82 4.95 -8.65
CA ARG A 173 -21.76 4.02 -9.03
C ARG A 173 -22.07 3.29 -10.32
N LYS A 174 -21.11 3.35 -11.26
CA LYS A 174 -21.14 2.67 -12.57
C LYS A 174 -19.74 2.23 -12.93
N GLY A 175 -19.58 0.96 -13.27
CA GLY A 175 -18.32 0.40 -13.75
C GLY A 175 -18.55 -0.41 -15.01
N LEU A 176 -17.66 -0.26 -15.98
CA LEU A 176 -17.64 -1.07 -17.20
C LEU A 176 -16.20 -1.53 -17.46
N GLY A 177 -15.99 -2.83 -17.57
CA GLY A 177 -14.71 -3.43 -17.88
C GLY A 177 -14.78 -4.41 -19.03
N LEU A 178 -13.70 -4.48 -19.79
CA LEU A 178 -13.48 -5.45 -20.85
C LEU A 178 -12.03 -5.95 -20.77
N ALA A 179 -11.84 -7.25 -20.76
CA ALA A 179 -10.54 -7.87 -20.95
C ALA A 179 -10.63 -8.93 -22.05
N ILE A 180 -9.65 -8.93 -22.94
CA ILE A 180 -9.54 -9.84 -24.07
C ILE A 180 -8.10 -10.24 -24.29
N GLY A 181 -7.82 -11.50 -24.53
CA GLY A 181 -6.46 -11.98 -24.78
C GLY A 181 -6.45 -13.38 -25.42
N GLY A 182 -5.25 -13.81 -25.79
CA GLY A 182 -5.00 -15.10 -26.39
C GLY A 182 -3.81 -15.07 -27.34
N PRO A 183 -3.59 -16.14 -28.11
CA PRO A 183 -2.56 -16.17 -29.12
C PRO A 183 -2.91 -15.26 -30.32
N LEU A 184 -1.91 -14.68 -30.93
CA LEU A 184 -2.09 -13.95 -32.18
C LEU A 184 -2.39 -14.96 -33.31
N GLU A 185 -3.37 -14.65 -34.15
CA GLU A 185 -3.76 -15.52 -35.24
C GLU A 185 -2.56 -15.89 -36.14
N ASN A 186 -2.34 -17.17 -36.36
CA ASN A 186 -1.21 -17.75 -37.11
C ASN A 186 0.19 -17.52 -36.49
N GLN A 187 0.27 -17.04 -35.22
CA GLN A 187 1.53 -16.81 -34.50
C GLN A 187 1.39 -17.20 -33.02
N GLU A 188 1.25 -18.49 -32.75
CA GLU A 188 1.09 -19.01 -31.36
C GLU A 188 2.23 -18.65 -30.40
N SER A 189 3.40 -18.26 -30.97
CA SER A 189 4.52 -17.77 -30.17
C SER A 189 4.27 -16.38 -29.53
N ILE A 190 3.24 -15.66 -29.97
CA ILE A 190 2.89 -14.33 -29.47
C ILE A 190 1.49 -14.40 -28.86
N GLN A 191 1.40 -14.13 -27.56
CA GLN A 191 0.12 -13.97 -26.85
C GLN A 191 -0.04 -12.50 -26.45
N TYR A 192 -1.27 -12.01 -26.46
CA TYR A 192 -1.60 -10.65 -26.04
C TYR A 192 -2.74 -10.64 -25.02
N ARG A 193 -2.83 -9.57 -24.25
CA ARG A 193 -3.96 -9.25 -23.38
C ARG A 193 -4.19 -7.75 -23.34
N LEU A 194 -5.44 -7.35 -23.62
CA LEU A 194 -5.91 -5.97 -23.48
C LEU A 194 -6.97 -5.93 -22.38
N ALA A 195 -6.82 -5.06 -21.42
CA ALA A 195 -7.79 -4.84 -20.35
C ALA A 195 -8.08 -3.33 -20.23
N ILE A 196 -9.37 -2.97 -20.25
CA ILE A 196 -9.85 -1.60 -20.13
C ILE A 196 -10.98 -1.58 -19.11
N HIS A 197 -10.92 -0.65 -18.15
CA HIS A 197 -11.97 -0.47 -17.14
C HIS A 197 -12.23 1.00 -16.90
N LYS A 198 -13.49 1.40 -16.95
CA LYS A 198 -13.97 2.74 -16.57
C LYS A 198 -14.86 2.63 -15.35
N HIS A 199 -14.54 3.40 -14.31
CA HIS A 199 -15.32 3.52 -13.09
C HIS A 199 -15.76 4.96 -12.88
N LYS A 200 -17.04 5.15 -12.54
CA LYS A 200 -17.62 6.43 -12.13
C LYS A 200 -18.49 6.24 -10.89
N GLU A 201 -18.47 7.24 -10.03
CA GLU A 201 -19.27 7.29 -8.82
C GLU A 201 -19.46 8.76 -8.41
N ASP A 202 -20.66 9.15 -7.96
CA ASP A 202 -20.90 10.52 -7.46
C ASP A 202 -20.31 10.72 -6.06
N GLY A 203 -20.09 9.61 -5.33
CA GLY A 203 -19.64 9.63 -3.95
C GLY A 203 -20.73 10.00 -2.97
N PHE A 204 -20.41 9.89 -1.70
CA PHE A 204 -21.39 10.01 -0.61
C PHE A 204 -21.34 11.37 0.13
N ARG A 205 -20.40 12.25 -0.20
CA ARG A 205 -20.30 13.59 0.39
C ARG A 205 -21.10 14.61 -0.41
N LYS A 206 -21.64 15.59 0.29
CA LYS A 206 -22.37 16.70 -0.31
C LYS A 206 -21.72 18.01 0.09
N ASN A 207 -21.53 18.89 -0.86
CA ASN A 207 -21.16 20.26 -0.57
C ASN A 207 -22.44 21.08 -0.43
N GLN A 208 -22.73 21.54 0.78
CA GLN A 208 -23.98 22.24 1.10
C GLN A 208 -23.96 23.68 0.58
N TYR A 209 -22.82 24.34 0.60
CA TYR A 209 -22.69 25.71 0.12
C TYR A 209 -22.86 25.82 -1.41
N LEU A 210 -22.26 24.90 -2.15
CA LEU A 210 -22.35 24.87 -3.62
C LEU A 210 -23.55 24.04 -4.13
N GLU A 211 -24.37 23.49 -3.24
CA GLU A 211 -25.51 22.61 -3.56
C GLU A 211 -25.13 21.43 -4.46
N ARG A 212 -23.93 20.84 -4.24
CA ARG A 212 -23.41 19.72 -5.03
C ARG A 212 -23.55 18.40 -4.28
N SER A 213 -24.11 17.39 -4.95
CA SER A 213 -24.22 16.01 -4.41
C SER A 213 -23.08 15.08 -4.85
N ASN A 214 -22.14 15.58 -5.65
CA ASN A 214 -21.05 14.80 -6.26
C ASN A 214 -19.66 15.38 -5.95
N THR A 215 -19.52 16.03 -4.79
CA THR A 215 -18.28 16.70 -4.41
C THR A 215 -17.13 15.74 -4.11
N SER A 216 -17.44 14.46 -3.84
CA SER A 216 -16.44 13.38 -3.67
C SER A 216 -16.54 12.29 -4.76
N ARG A 217 -16.92 12.70 -5.98
CA ARG A 217 -17.05 11.79 -7.12
C ARG A 217 -15.75 11.03 -7.43
N LYS A 218 -15.88 9.90 -8.10
CA LYS A 218 -14.78 9.17 -8.74
C LYS A 218 -14.98 9.16 -10.25
N ASP A 219 -13.91 9.37 -11.00
CA ASP A 219 -13.87 9.23 -12.45
C ASP A 219 -12.53 8.63 -12.89
N GLU A 220 -12.47 7.30 -12.96
CA GLU A 220 -11.25 6.52 -13.07
C GLU A 220 -11.25 5.68 -14.34
N LEU A 221 -10.16 5.73 -15.11
CA LEU A 221 -9.90 4.89 -16.27
C LEU A 221 -8.61 4.11 -16.07
N THR A 222 -8.67 2.81 -16.27
CA THR A 222 -7.50 1.93 -16.31
C THR A 222 -7.45 1.22 -17.64
N SER A 223 -6.31 1.22 -18.30
CA SER A 223 -6.06 0.42 -19.49
C SER A 223 -4.69 -0.23 -19.41
N ARG A 224 -4.60 -1.51 -19.81
CA ARG A 224 -3.35 -2.27 -19.84
C ARG A 224 -3.31 -3.10 -21.12
N PHE A 225 -2.14 -3.13 -21.73
CA PHE A 225 -1.84 -3.99 -22.86
C PHE A 225 -0.56 -4.77 -22.57
N LYS A 226 -0.66 -6.09 -22.64
CA LYS A 226 0.47 -7.01 -22.41
C LYS A 226 0.71 -7.87 -23.66
N VAL A 227 1.98 -8.18 -23.89
CA VAL A 227 2.40 -9.15 -24.89
C VAL A 227 3.43 -10.09 -24.29
N ASN A 228 3.22 -11.38 -24.47
CA ASN A 228 4.21 -12.42 -24.24
C ASN A 228 4.69 -12.93 -25.61
N TRP A 229 5.97 -12.83 -25.90
CA TRP A 229 6.55 -13.28 -27.14
C TRP A 229 7.65 -14.33 -26.85
N LYS A 230 7.33 -15.58 -27.15
CA LYS A 230 8.27 -16.70 -27.13
C LYS A 230 9.16 -16.59 -28.38
N LEU A 231 10.32 -15.93 -28.27
CA LEU A 231 11.24 -15.72 -29.38
C LEU A 231 11.83 -17.06 -29.87
N ASN A 232 12.07 -17.95 -28.93
CA ASN A 232 12.45 -19.35 -29.12
C ASN A 232 12.12 -20.15 -27.84
N ASN A 233 12.53 -21.42 -27.77
CA ASN A 233 12.23 -22.29 -26.63
C ASN A 233 12.85 -21.81 -25.30
N ASP A 234 13.94 -21.02 -25.36
CA ASP A 234 14.72 -20.60 -24.20
C ASP A 234 14.55 -19.11 -23.90
N THR A 235 13.87 -18.34 -24.77
CA THR A 235 13.78 -16.89 -24.63
C THR A 235 12.36 -16.38 -24.72
N LEU A 236 11.92 -15.70 -23.67
CA LEU A 236 10.61 -15.07 -23.54
C LEU A 236 10.78 -13.56 -23.35
N ILE A 237 10.06 -12.79 -24.13
CA ILE A 237 9.94 -11.33 -23.98
C ILE A 237 8.53 -11.02 -23.47
N LYS A 238 8.43 -10.25 -22.38
CA LYS A 238 7.16 -9.73 -21.87
C LYS A 238 7.15 -8.22 -22.00
N LEU A 239 6.11 -7.68 -22.61
CA LEU A 239 5.88 -6.25 -22.76
C LEU A 239 4.63 -5.86 -21.97
N LEU A 240 4.69 -4.72 -21.29
CA LEU A 240 3.54 -4.07 -20.63
C LEU A 240 3.48 -2.60 -21.05
N LEU A 241 2.29 -2.18 -21.47
CA LEU A 241 1.89 -0.78 -21.57
C LEU A 241 0.70 -0.57 -20.65
N SER A 242 0.74 0.44 -19.80
CA SER A 242 -0.36 0.73 -18.87
C SER A 242 -0.62 2.23 -18.78
N ARG A 243 -1.90 2.59 -18.70
CA ARG A 243 -2.36 3.93 -18.40
C ARG A 243 -3.43 3.88 -17.34
N VAL A 244 -3.25 4.67 -16.28
CA VAL A 244 -4.26 4.92 -15.26
C VAL A 244 -4.50 6.42 -15.19
N ASP A 245 -5.78 6.82 -15.24
CA ASP A 245 -6.22 8.22 -15.21
C ASP A 245 -7.32 8.35 -14.15
N LEU A 246 -6.99 9.00 -13.04
CA LEU A 246 -7.87 9.29 -11.91
C LEU A 246 -8.17 10.79 -11.94
N ASN A 247 -9.44 11.16 -12.06
CA ASN A 247 -9.88 12.55 -12.13
C ASN A 247 -10.93 12.82 -11.04
N ASP A 248 -10.46 12.77 -9.80
CA ASP A 248 -11.27 12.86 -8.60
C ASP A 248 -11.13 14.24 -7.95
N PRO A 249 -12.16 14.78 -7.28
CA PRO A 249 -12.05 15.98 -6.46
C PRO A 249 -11.43 15.69 -5.09
N ALA A 250 -10.97 16.76 -4.43
CA ALA A 250 -10.35 16.73 -3.11
C ALA A 250 -11.24 17.32 -1.99
N ASP A 251 -12.53 17.52 -2.21
CA ASP A 251 -13.47 18.10 -1.23
C ASP A 251 -13.95 17.02 -0.22
N ILE A 252 -13.14 16.73 0.77
CA ILE A 252 -13.32 15.59 1.67
C ILE A 252 -13.26 15.95 3.16
N TRP A 253 -12.75 17.12 3.52
CA TRP A 253 -12.65 17.58 4.89
C TRP A 253 -13.86 18.43 5.27
N THR A 254 -14.27 18.34 6.54
CA THR A 254 -15.44 19.02 7.09
C THR A 254 -15.11 19.60 8.45
N LEU A 255 -15.69 20.75 8.77
CA LEU A 255 -15.47 21.42 10.05
C LEU A 255 -16.08 20.66 11.24
N ASP A 256 -17.16 19.94 11.01
CA ASP A 256 -17.93 19.24 12.04
C ASP A 256 -17.74 17.71 12.06
N GLY A 257 -16.88 17.17 11.21
CA GLY A 257 -16.68 15.73 11.06
C GLY A 257 -17.83 14.98 10.39
N SER A 258 -18.81 15.70 9.80
CA SER A 258 -19.94 15.12 9.06
C SER A 258 -19.53 14.66 7.64
N LEU A 259 -20.51 14.28 6.82
CA LEU A 259 -20.32 14.00 5.39
C LEU A 259 -20.68 15.21 4.51
N ASN A 260 -20.91 16.38 5.10
CA ASN A 260 -21.28 17.59 4.41
C ASN A 260 -20.12 18.60 4.43
N THR A 261 -19.60 18.93 3.27
CA THR A 261 -18.55 19.95 3.10
C THR A 261 -19.16 21.33 2.91
N LEU A 262 -18.40 22.38 3.20
CA LEU A 262 -18.80 23.78 3.09
C LEU A 262 -17.89 24.58 2.18
N SER A 263 -16.90 23.95 1.58
CA SER A 263 -15.89 24.55 0.71
C SER A 263 -16.50 25.34 -0.44
N ASP A 264 -16.05 26.57 -0.65
CA ASP A 264 -16.45 27.38 -1.79
C ASP A 264 -15.53 27.15 -3.01
N ARG A 265 -14.32 26.58 -2.79
CA ARG A 265 -13.31 26.28 -3.83
C ARG A 265 -12.87 24.81 -3.77
N PRO A 266 -13.76 23.81 -4.00
CA PRO A 266 -13.39 22.41 -3.97
C PRO A 266 -12.22 22.12 -4.90
N GLY A 267 -11.21 21.45 -4.40
CA GLY A 267 -10.02 21.13 -5.16
C GLY A 267 -10.12 19.87 -6.01
N MET A 268 -8.98 19.45 -6.51
CA MET A 268 -8.78 18.25 -7.33
C MET A 268 -7.75 17.32 -6.70
N ASP A 269 -7.95 16.03 -6.87
CA ASP A 269 -6.99 14.97 -6.57
C ASP A 269 -6.88 14.06 -7.79
N SER A 270 -6.22 14.55 -8.82
CA SER A 270 -6.04 13.80 -10.07
C SER A 270 -4.66 13.17 -10.15
N GLN A 271 -4.61 11.98 -10.73
CA GLN A 271 -3.35 11.30 -11.00
C GLN A 271 -3.45 10.59 -12.34
N LYS A 272 -2.54 10.92 -13.26
CA LYS A 272 -2.41 10.26 -14.56
C LYS A 272 -1.04 9.64 -14.66
N THR A 273 -1.01 8.34 -14.89
CA THR A 273 0.24 7.58 -14.96
C THR A 273 0.28 6.75 -16.23
N ASP A 274 1.28 7.00 -17.06
CA ASP A 274 1.64 6.17 -18.21
C ASP A 274 2.87 5.33 -17.86
N SER A 275 2.85 4.04 -18.19
CA SER A 275 3.92 3.10 -17.80
C SER A 275 4.27 2.16 -18.94
N PHE A 276 5.56 1.85 -19.00
CA PHE A 276 6.14 0.86 -19.91
C PHE A 276 7.00 -0.11 -19.10
N GLY A 277 6.84 -1.40 -19.35
CA GLY A 277 7.64 -2.48 -18.80
C GLY A 277 8.10 -3.43 -19.91
N LEU A 278 9.37 -3.82 -19.86
CA LEU A 278 9.95 -4.83 -20.74
C LEU A 278 10.75 -5.81 -19.90
N ASN A 279 10.38 -7.08 -19.94
CA ASN A 279 11.10 -8.16 -19.26
C ASN A 279 11.56 -9.20 -20.30
N LEU A 280 12.86 -9.37 -20.40
CA LEU A 280 13.50 -10.41 -21.21
C LEU A 280 13.99 -11.50 -20.27
N ILE A 281 13.54 -12.73 -20.49
CA ILE A 281 13.94 -13.92 -19.74
C ILE A 281 14.60 -14.88 -20.72
N SER A 282 15.83 -15.29 -20.42
CA SER A 282 16.57 -16.23 -21.27
C SER A 282 17.19 -17.34 -20.44
N GLN A 283 16.78 -18.58 -20.74
CA GLN A 283 17.32 -19.78 -20.10
C GLN A 283 18.67 -20.16 -20.73
N GLN A 284 19.67 -20.28 -19.90
CA GLN A 284 21.02 -20.66 -20.30
C GLN A 284 21.45 -21.98 -19.64
N GLU A 285 22.54 -22.53 -20.03
CA GLU A 285 23.09 -23.71 -19.36
C GLU A 285 23.63 -23.33 -17.98
N GLY A 286 22.91 -23.73 -16.94
CA GLY A 286 23.27 -23.52 -15.54
C GLY A 286 22.72 -22.25 -14.89
N PHE A 287 22.14 -21.32 -15.63
CA PHE A 287 21.47 -20.14 -15.09
C PHE A 287 20.41 -19.58 -16.03
N ASP A 288 19.50 -18.80 -15.47
CA ASP A 288 18.56 -17.99 -16.21
C ASP A 288 18.99 -16.53 -16.11
N PHE A 289 18.99 -15.84 -17.26
CA PHE A 289 19.22 -14.40 -17.32
C PHE A 289 17.89 -13.67 -17.43
N GLN A 290 17.75 -12.57 -16.66
CA GLN A 290 16.60 -11.69 -16.72
C GLN A 290 17.06 -10.23 -16.84
N SER A 291 16.38 -9.48 -17.70
CA SER A 291 16.54 -8.04 -17.85
C SER A 291 15.17 -7.36 -17.74
N LEU A 292 14.99 -6.56 -16.70
CA LEU A 292 13.75 -5.80 -16.46
C LEU A 292 14.06 -4.32 -16.71
N THR A 293 13.34 -3.74 -17.67
CA THR A 293 13.35 -2.30 -17.95
C THR A 293 11.97 -1.74 -17.66
N SER A 294 11.89 -0.66 -16.91
CA SER A 294 10.63 0.01 -16.63
C SER A 294 10.78 1.53 -16.72
N THR A 295 9.72 2.21 -17.15
CA THR A 295 9.62 3.66 -17.08
C THR A 295 8.20 4.07 -16.78
N THR A 296 8.04 5.12 -15.99
CA THR A 296 6.74 5.73 -15.69
C THR A 296 6.81 7.23 -15.93
N ASN A 297 5.68 7.81 -16.37
CA ASN A 297 5.43 9.24 -16.34
C ASN A 297 4.13 9.47 -15.59
N THR A 298 4.19 10.19 -14.48
CA THR A 298 3.04 10.44 -13.60
C THR A 298 2.85 11.93 -13.43
N ASP A 299 1.67 12.43 -13.81
CA ASP A 299 1.20 13.77 -13.53
C ASP A 299 0.19 13.72 -12.38
N VAL A 300 0.38 14.55 -11.36
CA VAL A 300 -0.52 14.70 -10.21
C VAL A 300 -0.90 16.16 -10.08
N ILE A 301 -2.21 16.43 -9.97
CA ILE A 301 -2.73 17.72 -9.52
C ILE A 301 -3.41 17.46 -8.19
N PHE A 302 -2.93 18.10 -7.14
CA PHE A 302 -3.54 18.08 -5.83
C PHE A 302 -3.82 19.50 -5.40
N SER A 303 -5.10 19.85 -5.35
CA SER A 303 -5.54 21.16 -4.87
C SER A 303 -6.67 21.01 -3.88
N TYR A 304 -6.79 21.93 -2.97
CA TYR A 304 -7.80 21.90 -1.92
C TYR A 304 -8.11 23.32 -1.43
N ASP A 305 -9.32 23.47 -0.94
CA ASP A 305 -9.74 24.59 -0.12
C ASP A 305 -9.06 24.46 1.24
N ALA A 306 -8.16 25.38 1.56
CA ALA A 306 -7.33 25.26 2.75
C ALA A 306 -8.04 25.72 4.03
N ASP A 307 -9.15 26.45 3.91
CA ASP A 307 -9.99 26.84 5.04
C ASP A 307 -11.27 25.99 5.20
N TRP A 308 -11.59 25.12 4.23
CA TRP A 308 -12.74 24.20 4.18
C TRP A 308 -14.10 24.85 4.34
N GLY A 309 -14.19 26.16 4.25
CA GLY A 309 -15.36 26.95 4.51
C GLY A 309 -15.78 27.82 3.34
N ASN A 310 -16.36 28.93 3.66
CA ASN A 310 -16.82 29.95 2.73
C ASN A 310 -17.09 31.25 3.49
N SER A 311 -17.47 32.30 2.77
CA SER A 311 -17.74 33.62 3.36
C SER A 311 -18.83 33.62 4.43
N GLU A 312 -19.78 32.67 4.42
CA GLU A 312 -20.81 32.56 5.45
C GLU A 312 -20.27 31.82 6.70
N SER A 313 -19.45 30.78 6.48
CA SER A 313 -18.84 30.02 7.58
C SER A 313 -17.95 30.90 8.46
N TRP A 314 -17.25 31.84 7.87
CA TRP A 314 -16.25 32.66 8.56
C TRP A 314 -16.74 34.05 8.96
N HIS A 315 -17.97 34.45 8.58
CA HIS A 315 -18.49 35.75 8.96
C HIS A 315 -18.40 35.96 10.50
N PRO A 316 -17.90 37.13 10.99
CA PRO A 316 -17.63 38.37 10.25
C PRO A 316 -16.20 38.50 9.70
N TYR A 317 -15.36 37.49 9.79
CA TYR A 317 -14.01 37.49 9.24
C TYR A 317 -14.03 37.26 7.73
N VAL A 318 -13.07 37.86 7.01
CA VAL A 318 -12.76 37.47 5.64
C VAL A 318 -11.67 36.43 5.71
N TYR A 319 -11.97 35.18 5.36
CA TYR A 319 -11.01 34.09 5.42
C TYR A 319 -11.26 33.15 4.24
N ASN A 320 -10.30 33.07 3.32
CA ASN A 320 -10.38 32.24 2.14
C ASN A 320 -8.96 31.89 1.70
N TYR A 321 -8.63 30.60 1.66
CA TYR A 321 -7.33 30.09 1.29
C TYR A 321 -7.46 28.90 0.35
N PHE A 322 -6.61 28.86 -0.68
CA PHE A 322 -6.55 27.78 -1.62
C PHE A 322 -5.12 27.38 -1.90
N SER A 323 -4.87 26.05 -2.00
CA SER A 323 -3.56 25.51 -2.33
C SER A 323 -3.67 24.58 -3.52
N GLU A 324 -2.74 24.70 -4.46
CA GLU A 324 -2.62 23.81 -5.62
C GLU A 324 -1.17 23.39 -5.81
N THR A 325 -0.96 22.09 -5.97
CA THR A 325 0.33 21.49 -6.30
C THR A 325 0.20 20.67 -7.58
N TYR A 326 0.96 21.02 -8.59
CA TYR A 326 1.22 20.20 -9.77
C TYR A 326 2.55 19.47 -9.58
N ARG A 327 2.56 18.16 -9.82
CA ARG A 327 3.75 17.32 -9.74
C ARG A 327 3.86 16.43 -10.97
N GLU A 328 4.97 16.52 -11.67
CA GLU A 328 5.36 15.57 -12.71
C GLU A 328 6.50 14.70 -12.20
N ARG A 329 6.30 13.36 -12.20
CA ARG A 329 7.33 12.39 -11.81
C ARG A 329 7.61 11.44 -12.96
N LYS A 330 8.90 11.31 -13.31
CA LYS A 330 9.40 10.35 -14.28
C LYS A 330 10.36 9.38 -13.61
N THR A 331 10.16 8.10 -13.83
CA THR A 331 11.07 7.06 -13.34
C THR A 331 11.66 6.26 -14.49
N LEU A 332 12.86 5.74 -14.27
CA LEU A 332 13.52 4.77 -15.13
C LEU A 332 14.17 3.71 -14.25
N GLY A 333 13.75 2.48 -14.39
CA GLY A 333 14.31 1.32 -13.72
C GLY A 333 14.98 0.39 -14.73
N GLN A 334 16.17 -0.12 -14.39
CA GLN A 334 16.83 -1.19 -15.12
C GLN A 334 17.42 -2.18 -14.12
N GLU A 335 17.00 -3.42 -14.23
CA GLU A 335 17.55 -4.49 -13.40
C GLU A 335 18.04 -5.64 -14.28
N PHE A 336 19.25 -6.11 -13.99
CA PHE A 336 19.80 -7.34 -14.55
C PHE A 336 19.97 -8.33 -13.42
N ARG A 337 19.50 -9.55 -13.62
CA ARG A 337 19.71 -10.65 -12.67
C ARG A 337 20.04 -11.95 -13.38
N ILE A 338 20.81 -12.75 -12.70
CA ILE A 338 21.12 -14.13 -13.07
C ILE A 338 20.73 -15.04 -11.91
N LEU A 339 20.03 -16.12 -12.22
CA LEU A 339 19.52 -17.07 -11.25
C LEU A 339 20.01 -18.46 -11.61
N SER A 340 20.54 -19.21 -10.64
CA SER A 340 20.87 -20.60 -10.89
C SER A 340 19.61 -21.40 -11.26
N ASN A 341 19.70 -22.25 -12.26
CA ASN A 341 18.64 -23.19 -12.65
C ASN A 341 19.01 -24.64 -12.31
N GLU A 342 18.15 -25.59 -12.68
CA GLU A 342 18.35 -27.01 -12.39
C GLU A 342 19.61 -27.61 -13.05
N LYS A 343 20.06 -27.04 -14.18
CA LYS A 343 21.27 -27.47 -14.89
C LYS A 343 22.56 -26.98 -14.20
N SER A 344 22.48 -26.03 -13.27
CA SER A 344 23.63 -25.50 -12.53
C SER A 344 24.34 -26.59 -11.72
N LEU A 345 25.67 -26.60 -11.80
CA LEU A 345 26.50 -27.49 -10.97
C LEU A 345 26.33 -27.23 -9.47
N LEU A 346 26.08 -25.98 -9.08
CA LEU A 346 25.85 -25.61 -7.67
C LEU A 346 24.45 -26.07 -7.21
N THR A 347 23.44 -25.95 -8.05
CA THR A 347 22.09 -26.46 -7.73
C THR A 347 22.09 -27.97 -7.53
N ARG A 348 22.83 -28.72 -8.35
CA ARG A 348 23.05 -30.15 -8.14
C ARG A 348 23.77 -30.48 -6.81
N LYS A 349 24.52 -29.52 -6.26
CA LYS A 349 25.13 -29.57 -4.93
C LYS A 349 24.24 -28.95 -3.84
N LYS A 350 22.94 -28.76 -4.10
CA LYS A 350 21.95 -28.19 -3.18
C LYS A 350 22.19 -26.70 -2.85
N ILE A 351 22.81 -25.95 -3.73
CA ILE A 351 23.04 -24.51 -3.62
C ILE A 351 22.30 -23.80 -4.76
N GLN A 352 21.31 -23.00 -4.43
CA GLN A 352 20.67 -22.07 -5.37
C GLN A 352 21.17 -20.66 -5.08
N TRP A 353 21.28 -19.83 -6.13
CA TRP A 353 21.77 -18.47 -5.98
C TRP A 353 21.12 -17.52 -6.97
N VAL A 354 21.06 -16.25 -6.58
CA VAL A 354 20.63 -15.10 -7.38
C VAL A 354 21.70 -14.02 -7.23
N LEU A 355 22.09 -13.38 -8.31
CA LEU A 355 22.94 -12.19 -8.31
C LEU A 355 22.29 -11.17 -9.23
N GLY A 356 22.35 -9.89 -8.85
CA GLY A 356 21.82 -8.84 -9.69
C GLY A 356 22.40 -7.47 -9.42
N ILE A 357 22.13 -6.60 -10.38
CA ILE A 357 22.40 -5.16 -10.32
C ILE A 357 21.11 -4.43 -10.70
N ASN A 358 20.80 -3.38 -9.96
CA ASN A 358 19.66 -2.53 -10.23
C ASN A 358 20.11 -1.07 -10.33
N TYR A 359 19.59 -0.37 -11.32
CA TYR A 359 19.66 1.08 -11.46
C TYR A 359 18.25 1.65 -11.44
N PHE A 360 18.01 2.65 -10.60
CA PHE A 360 16.73 3.33 -10.53
C PHE A 360 16.95 4.85 -10.49
N LYS A 361 16.27 5.55 -11.38
CA LYS A 361 16.33 7.01 -11.50
C LYS A 361 14.95 7.61 -11.37
N THR A 362 14.84 8.65 -10.55
CA THR A 362 13.63 9.47 -10.41
C THR A 362 13.95 10.90 -10.81
N LYS A 363 13.08 11.51 -11.59
CA LYS A 363 13.03 12.97 -11.81
C LYS A 363 11.66 13.46 -11.42
N GLU A 364 11.63 14.56 -10.70
CA GLU A 364 10.38 15.18 -10.27
C GLU A 364 10.45 16.70 -10.43
N PHE A 365 9.39 17.25 -11.01
CA PHE A 365 9.11 18.67 -11.04
C PHE A 365 7.87 18.92 -10.17
N ASN A 366 7.96 19.91 -9.29
CA ASN A 366 6.83 20.41 -8.52
C ASN A 366 6.61 21.88 -8.82
N SER A 367 5.34 22.27 -8.93
CA SER A 367 4.91 23.67 -8.92
C SER A 367 3.77 23.81 -7.93
N LYS A 368 3.96 24.64 -6.91
CA LYS A 368 2.97 24.90 -5.86
C LYS A 368 2.54 26.36 -5.92
N ASN A 369 1.23 26.60 -5.90
CA ASN A 369 0.63 27.92 -5.85
C ASN A 369 -0.34 27.95 -4.68
N ASP A 370 -0.16 28.93 -3.80
CA ASP A 370 -1.05 29.21 -2.69
C ASP A 370 -1.58 30.62 -2.86
N ASP A 371 -2.88 30.81 -2.68
CA ASP A 371 -3.51 32.12 -2.59
C ASP A 371 -4.40 32.19 -1.36
N GLY A 372 -4.43 33.35 -0.73
CA GLY A 372 -5.18 33.55 0.49
C GLY A 372 -5.63 34.98 0.71
N THR A 373 -6.69 35.12 1.50
CA THR A 373 -7.21 36.39 1.96
C THR A 373 -7.62 36.25 3.40
N TYR A 374 -7.13 37.15 4.25
CA TYR A 374 -7.55 37.25 5.64
C TYR A 374 -7.87 38.69 6.02
N GLY A 375 -8.94 38.89 6.78
CA GLY A 375 -9.32 40.20 7.30
C GLY A 375 -10.16 40.08 8.56
N GLU A 376 -9.83 40.90 9.55
CA GLU A 376 -10.62 41.05 10.75
C GLU A 376 -11.76 42.06 10.55
N PRO A 377 -12.88 41.92 11.28
CA PRO A 377 -14.07 42.77 11.06
C PRO A 377 -13.83 44.26 11.27
N ASP A 378 -12.96 44.60 12.18
CA ASP A 378 -12.71 45.99 12.61
C ASP A 378 -11.38 46.55 12.11
N ASP A 379 -10.67 45.79 11.26
CA ASP A 379 -9.39 46.23 10.70
C ASP A 379 -9.62 47.18 9.51
N PRO A 380 -9.29 48.49 9.65
CA PRO A 380 -9.50 49.47 8.59
C PRO A 380 -8.53 49.32 7.40
N TYR A 381 -7.51 48.46 7.52
CA TYR A 381 -6.50 48.23 6.49
C TYR A 381 -6.65 46.87 5.80
N GLY A 382 -7.48 45.98 6.37
CA GLY A 382 -7.77 44.69 5.78
C GLY A 382 -8.85 44.74 4.67
N PRO A 383 -9.14 43.59 4.01
CA PRO A 383 -8.46 42.32 4.13
C PRO A 383 -7.07 42.30 3.46
N TYR A 384 -6.18 41.45 3.99
CA TYR A 384 -4.83 41.22 3.47
C TYR A 384 -4.83 40.07 2.47
N PHE A 385 -4.16 40.25 1.34
CA PHE A 385 -4.00 39.24 0.31
C PHE A 385 -2.60 38.66 0.37
N SER A 386 -2.51 37.33 0.36
CA SER A 386 -1.25 36.60 0.23
C SER A 386 -1.27 35.75 -1.02
N GLN A 387 -0.17 35.75 -1.74
CA GLN A 387 0.03 34.85 -2.88
C GLN A 387 1.47 34.34 -2.85
N SER A 388 1.63 33.03 -2.93
CA SER A 388 2.95 32.43 -3.06
C SER A 388 2.98 31.44 -4.22
N SER A 389 4.13 31.39 -4.90
CA SER A 389 4.38 30.42 -5.95
C SER A 389 5.78 29.88 -5.81
N SER A 390 5.92 28.57 -5.88
CA SER A 390 7.21 27.90 -5.83
C SER A 390 7.33 26.82 -6.90
N GLN A 391 8.55 26.64 -7.38
CA GLN A 391 8.87 25.54 -8.30
C GLN A 391 10.12 24.82 -7.77
N SER A 392 10.14 23.50 -7.93
CA SER A 392 11.32 22.72 -7.56
C SER A 392 11.59 21.60 -8.55
N TYR A 393 12.86 21.22 -8.64
CA TYR A 393 13.36 20.13 -9.44
C TYR A 393 14.15 19.18 -8.54
N TYR A 394 13.74 17.92 -8.53
CA TYR A 394 14.40 16.84 -7.83
C TYR A 394 14.84 15.76 -8.82
N GLN A 395 16.05 15.27 -8.66
CA GLN A 395 16.52 14.09 -9.36
C GLN A 395 17.27 13.19 -8.40
N SER A 396 16.99 11.90 -8.41
CA SER A 396 17.79 10.91 -7.69
C SER A 396 18.21 9.75 -8.58
N GLU A 397 19.31 9.11 -8.20
CA GLU A 397 19.85 7.91 -8.82
C GLU A 397 20.25 6.92 -7.73
N ASN A 398 19.79 5.68 -7.88
CA ASN A 398 20.11 4.57 -7.01
C ASN A 398 20.83 3.50 -7.85
N ILE A 399 21.99 3.05 -7.38
CA ILE A 399 22.68 1.88 -7.94
C ILE A 399 22.80 0.86 -6.82
N SER A 400 22.38 -0.36 -7.08
CA SER A 400 22.49 -1.41 -6.07
C SER A 400 23.00 -2.72 -6.65
N PHE A 401 23.76 -3.43 -5.83
CA PHE A 401 24.19 -4.80 -6.04
C PHE A 401 23.50 -5.68 -5.00
N PHE A 402 22.93 -6.78 -5.45
CA PHE A 402 22.23 -7.72 -4.55
C PHE A 402 22.52 -9.16 -4.92
N GLY A 403 22.34 -10.03 -3.95
CA GLY A 403 22.43 -11.45 -4.14
C GLY A 403 21.76 -12.24 -3.05
N ASN A 404 21.36 -13.45 -3.38
CA ASN A 404 20.82 -14.43 -2.45
C ASN A 404 21.47 -15.80 -2.68
N ILE A 405 21.74 -16.51 -1.62
CA ILE A 405 22.24 -17.89 -1.67
C ILE A 405 21.38 -18.73 -0.73
N ASP A 406 20.79 -19.78 -1.27
CA ASP A 406 20.07 -20.82 -0.57
C ASP A 406 20.92 -22.09 -0.49
N PHE A 407 21.23 -22.52 0.70
CA PHE A 407 21.98 -23.74 0.96
C PHE A 407 21.11 -24.78 1.64
N SER A 408 20.82 -25.88 0.96
CA SER A 408 20.02 -26.98 1.52
C SER A 408 20.96 -28.02 2.17
N PHE A 409 21.01 -28.03 3.51
CA PHE A 409 21.78 -29.02 4.27
C PHE A 409 21.21 -30.43 4.11
N THR A 410 19.87 -30.50 4.12
CA THR A 410 19.10 -31.73 3.89
C THR A 410 17.96 -31.41 2.92
N GLU A 411 17.11 -32.38 2.63
CA GLU A 411 15.90 -32.15 1.86
C GLU A 411 14.86 -31.27 2.58
N THR A 412 14.99 -31.19 3.91
CA THR A 412 14.04 -30.47 4.77
C THR A 412 14.62 -29.23 5.47
N LEU A 413 15.95 -29.06 5.49
CA LEU A 413 16.61 -27.96 6.19
C LEU A 413 17.41 -27.09 5.22
N LYS A 414 17.05 -25.84 5.12
CA LYS A 414 17.65 -24.83 4.23
C LYS A 414 18.09 -23.60 5.04
N LEU A 415 19.24 -23.05 4.69
CA LEU A 415 19.72 -21.73 5.10
C LEU A 415 19.65 -20.79 3.88
N SER A 416 19.03 -19.64 4.04
CA SER A 416 18.98 -18.58 3.01
C SER A 416 19.72 -17.35 3.52
N LEU A 417 20.57 -16.77 2.68
CA LEU A 417 21.31 -15.54 2.95
C LEU A 417 21.15 -14.58 1.78
N GLY A 418 20.47 -13.47 2.00
CA GLY A 418 20.32 -12.36 1.07
C GLY A 418 21.09 -11.13 1.54
N ILE A 419 21.73 -10.43 0.63
CA ILE A 419 22.42 -9.15 0.87
C ILE A 419 22.13 -8.16 -0.24
N ARG A 420 22.12 -6.87 0.10
CA ARG A 420 22.04 -5.75 -0.85
C ARG A 420 22.87 -4.58 -0.34
N ARG A 421 23.58 -3.95 -1.25
CA ARG A 421 24.26 -2.67 -1.05
C ARG A 421 23.72 -1.68 -2.06
N GLU A 422 23.35 -0.50 -1.60
CA GLU A 422 22.74 0.55 -2.41
C GLU A 422 23.44 1.88 -2.17
N ASP A 423 23.81 2.53 -3.27
CA ASP A 423 24.35 3.90 -3.33
C ASP A 423 23.26 4.80 -3.89
N TRP A 424 22.78 5.74 -3.10
CA TRP A 424 21.77 6.72 -3.47
C TRP A 424 22.38 8.12 -3.50
N LYS A 425 22.04 8.88 -4.53
CA LYS A 425 22.42 10.29 -4.69
C LYS A 425 21.22 11.07 -5.18
N ALA A 426 21.05 12.30 -4.70
CA ALA A 426 20.02 13.20 -5.18
C ALA A 426 20.58 14.59 -5.47
N ASN A 427 19.86 15.33 -6.30
CA ASN A 427 20.07 16.75 -6.56
C ASN A 427 18.72 17.44 -6.50
N TYR A 428 18.66 18.55 -5.80
CA TYR A 428 17.49 19.40 -5.63
C TYR A 428 17.85 20.85 -5.89
N ASN A 429 16.95 21.57 -6.53
CA ASN A 429 16.97 23.03 -6.59
C ASN A 429 15.54 23.57 -6.69
N ASP A 430 15.32 24.78 -6.20
CA ASP A 430 14.03 25.44 -6.24
C ASP A 430 14.12 26.94 -6.64
N SER A 431 12.95 27.55 -6.74
CA SER A 431 12.79 28.96 -7.10
C SER A 431 13.23 29.93 -6.01
N PHE A 432 13.43 29.47 -4.77
CA PHE A 432 13.97 30.26 -3.65
C PHE A 432 15.50 30.27 -3.60
N GLY A 433 16.14 29.45 -4.47
CA GLY A 433 17.60 29.35 -4.56
C GLY A 433 18.20 28.28 -3.66
N GLU A 434 17.39 27.48 -2.97
CA GLU A 434 17.88 26.33 -2.21
C GLU A 434 18.46 25.28 -3.17
N ARG A 435 19.57 24.65 -2.76
CA ARG A 435 20.25 23.60 -3.54
C ARG A 435 20.82 22.56 -2.59
N PHE A 436 20.44 21.31 -2.81
CA PHE A 436 20.90 20.18 -2.00
C PHE A 436 21.41 19.04 -2.90
N SER A 437 22.47 18.36 -2.43
CA SER A 437 23.03 17.21 -3.13
C SER A 437 23.41 16.11 -2.14
N PRO A 438 22.44 15.56 -1.41
CA PRO A 438 22.70 14.50 -0.43
C PRO A 438 23.04 13.18 -1.11
N SER A 439 23.81 12.35 -0.41
CA SER A 439 24.10 10.97 -0.83
C SER A 439 24.20 10.06 0.39
N ASN A 440 23.74 8.84 0.26
CA ASN A 440 23.84 7.83 1.31
C ASN A 440 24.22 6.48 0.73
N MET A 441 24.98 5.71 1.49
CA MET A 441 25.28 4.33 1.20
C MET A 441 24.60 3.45 2.24
N MET A 442 23.77 2.52 1.78
CA MET A 442 22.93 1.71 2.64
C MET A 442 23.19 0.22 2.39
N ASN A 443 23.00 -0.60 3.43
CA ASN A 443 23.13 -2.03 3.33
C ASN A 443 21.93 -2.71 3.99
N GLY A 444 21.35 -3.68 3.28
CA GLY A 444 20.28 -4.54 3.76
C GLY A 444 20.65 -6.00 3.61
N GLY A 445 19.86 -6.85 4.22
CA GLY A 445 20.06 -8.29 4.11
C GLY A 445 19.05 -9.09 4.91
N LYS A 446 19.01 -10.39 4.64
CA LYS A 446 18.15 -11.35 5.35
C LYS A 446 18.91 -12.64 5.53
N LEU A 447 18.83 -13.21 6.72
CA LEU A 447 19.31 -14.55 7.05
C LEU A 447 18.11 -15.35 7.56
N SER A 448 17.86 -16.49 6.95
CA SER A 448 16.73 -17.36 7.33
C SER A 448 17.17 -18.81 7.47
N LEU A 449 16.72 -19.44 8.52
CA LEU A 449 16.81 -20.89 8.70
C LEU A 449 15.42 -21.49 8.55
N ILE A 450 15.26 -22.42 7.61
CA ILE A 450 13.97 -22.94 7.17
C ILE A 450 13.98 -24.46 7.29
N LYS A 451 12.99 -25.00 8.01
CA LYS A 451 12.74 -26.43 8.09
C LYS A 451 11.40 -26.73 7.42
N SER A 452 11.43 -27.29 6.23
CA SER A 452 10.24 -27.62 5.43
C SER A 452 10.05 -29.13 5.36
N THR A 453 8.82 -29.55 5.60
CA THR A 453 8.33 -30.91 5.29
C THR A 453 7.31 -30.80 4.16
N LYS A 454 6.64 -31.90 3.81
CA LYS A 454 5.59 -31.86 2.77
C LYS A 454 4.49 -30.84 3.12
N ASN A 455 4.06 -30.78 4.37
CA ASN A 455 2.88 -30.04 4.80
C ASN A 455 3.19 -28.90 5.79
N THR A 456 4.41 -28.82 6.32
CA THR A 456 4.75 -27.86 7.38
C THR A 456 6.05 -27.15 7.05
N ASN A 457 6.05 -25.84 7.20
CA ASN A 457 7.20 -24.97 7.10
C ASN A 457 7.40 -24.24 8.44
N LEU A 458 8.54 -24.42 9.05
CA LEU A 458 8.99 -23.69 10.24
C LEU A 458 10.19 -22.85 9.84
N PHE A 459 10.18 -21.56 10.13
CA PHE A 459 11.29 -20.68 9.82
C PHE A 459 11.63 -19.73 10.98
N ALA A 460 12.89 -19.33 11.00
CA ALA A 460 13.37 -18.25 11.83
C ALA A 460 14.23 -17.34 10.94
N SER A 461 14.02 -16.03 11.00
CA SER A 461 14.74 -15.08 10.17
C SER A 461 15.15 -13.83 10.92
N ILE A 462 16.24 -13.21 10.45
CA ILE A 462 16.70 -11.88 10.82
C ILE A 462 16.85 -11.09 9.54
N ALA A 463 16.17 -9.96 9.43
CA ALA A 463 16.20 -9.11 8.26
C ALA A 463 16.52 -7.67 8.64
N ARG A 464 17.43 -7.05 7.89
CA ARG A 464 17.74 -5.63 7.99
C ARG A 464 17.19 -4.89 6.79
N GLY A 465 16.21 -4.01 7.01
CA GLY A 465 15.73 -3.02 6.07
C GLY A 465 16.35 -1.66 6.30
N TYR A 466 16.19 -0.79 5.32
CA TYR A 466 16.64 0.60 5.39
C TYR A 466 15.73 1.51 4.56
N LYS A 467 15.72 2.77 4.92
CA LYS A 467 15.06 3.86 4.21
C LYS A 467 16.07 4.96 4.00
N GLN A 468 16.09 5.55 2.83
CA GLN A 468 17.08 6.59 2.49
C GLN A 468 16.91 7.84 3.38
N GLY A 469 18.00 8.58 3.56
CA GLY A 469 17.97 9.92 4.13
C GLY A 469 17.38 10.95 3.17
N GLY A 470 17.42 12.20 3.55
CA GLY A 470 16.88 13.28 2.72
C GLY A 470 17.15 14.66 3.27
N PHE A 471 16.29 15.61 2.93
CA PHE A 471 16.39 17.00 3.33
C PHE A 471 15.02 17.62 3.54
N ASN A 472 14.97 18.63 4.38
CA ASN A 472 13.81 19.47 4.66
C ASN A 472 13.88 20.76 3.83
N LEU A 473 12.71 21.33 3.55
CA LEU A 473 12.56 22.54 2.76
C LEU A 473 12.06 23.71 3.60
N ALA A 474 12.27 24.94 3.11
CA ALA A 474 11.70 26.17 3.66
C ALA A 474 12.06 26.44 5.14
N LEU A 475 13.30 26.18 5.54
CA LEU A 475 13.76 26.33 6.92
C LEU A 475 14.33 27.72 7.24
N GLY A 476 14.31 28.67 6.34
CA GLY A 476 14.95 29.97 6.53
C GLY A 476 16.47 29.94 6.48
N SER A 477 17.10 31.11 6.35
CA SER A 477 18.56 31.25 6.15
C SER A 477 19.42 30.83 7.38
N ASP A 478 18.81 30.72 8.55
CA ASP A 478 19.51 30.45 9.81
C ASP A 478 19.37 29.00 10.29
N ALA A 479 18.79 28.13 9.45
CA ALA A 479 18.63 26.72 9.78
C ALA A 479 19.99 26.02 9.88
N SER A 480 20.20 25.29 10.98
CA SER A 480 21.39 24.45 11.13
C SER A 480 21.37 23.27 10.15
N ASN A 481 22.53 22.78 9.74
CA ASN A 481 22.65 21.59 8.89
C ASN A 481 21.89 20.37 9.47
N ASP A 482 21.83 20.24 10.80
CA ASP A 482 21.10 19.18 11.50
C ASP A 482 19.58 19.26 11.34
N ASN A 483 19.06 20.42 10.94
CA ASN A 483 17.65 20.59 10.59
C ASN A 483 17.39 20.44 9.09
N ILE A 484 18.39 20.70 8.25
CA ILE A 484 18.27 20.60 6.78
C ILE A 484 18.29 19.14 6.34
N PHE A 485 19.27 18.36 6.82
CA PHE A 485 19.45 16.97 6.40
C PHE A 485 19.02 15.99 7.47
N TYR A 486 18.52 14.84 7.04
CA TYR A 486 18.26 13.70 7.90
C TYR A 486 18.88 12.44 7.31
N ASP A 487 19.33 11.56 8.19
CA ASP A 487 20.04 10.33 7.86
C ASP A 487 19.11 9.17 7.49
N PRO A 488 19.63 8.10 6.88
CA PRO A 488 18.88 6.88 6.65
C PRO A 488 18.34 6.27 7.95
N GLU A 489 17.12 5.76 7.88
CA GLU A 489 16.50 4.94 8.93
C GLU A 489 16.78 3.45 8.69
N TYR A 490 16.99 2.70 9.76
CA TYR A 490 17.22 1.25 9.71
C TYR A 490 16.23 0.48 10.58
N LEU A 491 15.84 -0.68 10.09
CA LEU A 491 14.96 -1.62 10.79
C LEU A 491 15.64 -2.98 10.89
N LEU A 492 15.83 -3.50 12.09
CA LEU A 492 16.25 -4.88 12.33
C LEU A 492 15.04 -5.68 12.81
N ASN A 493 14.64 -6.65 12.01
CA ASN A 493 13.44 -7.45 12.23
C ASN A 493 13.80 -8.91 12.48
N TYR A 494 13.25 -9.49 13.54
CA TYR A 494 13.36 -10.90 13.89
C TYR A 494 12.00 -11.55 13.73
N GLU A 495 11.94 -12.68 13.05
CA GLU A 495 10.69 -13.44 12.88
C GLU A 495 10.88 -14.92 13.18
N VAL A 496 9.85 -15.51 13.76
CA VAL A 496 9.67 -16.96 13.86
C VAL A 496 8.28 -17.28 13.37
N GLY A 497 8.19 -18.19 12.40
CA GLY A 497 6.92 -18.53 11.78
C GLY A 497 6.71 -20.01 11.59
N LEU A 498 5.46 -20.40 11.70
CA LEU A 498 4.95 -21.74 11.40
C LEU A 498 3.85 -21.62 10.35
N LYS A 499 3.98 -22.36 9.26
CA LYS A 499 2.93 -22.51 8.25
C LYS A 499 2.68 -23.99 8.04
N THR A 500 1.42 -24.39 7.97
CA THR A 500 1.07 -25.81 7.81
C THR A 500 -0.24 -25.98 7.06
N ILE A 501 -0.32 -27.03 6.28
CA ILE A 501 -1.55 -27.52 5.65
C ILE A 501 -1.86 -28.88 6.28
N SER A 502 -3.10 -29.12 6.66
CA SER A 502 -3.53 -30.42 7.18
C SER A 502 -3.34 -31.52 6.12
N LEU A 503 -3.24 -32.77 6.57
CA LEU A 503 -3.00 -33.93 5.68
C LEU A 503 -4.10 -34.13 4.66
N ASP A 504 -5.33 -33.75 5.00
CA ASP A 504 -6.50 -33.76 4.10
C ASP A 504 -6.64 -32.46 3.28
N SER A 505 -5.67 -31.55 3.41
CA SER A 505 -5.64 -30.23 2.73
C SER A 505 -6.88 -29.35 2.96
N ARG A 506 -7.59 -29.54 4.07
CA ARG A 506 -8.77 -28.74 4.43
C ARG A 506 -8.46 -27.54 5.30
N VAL A 507 -7.34 -27.56 6.01
CA VAL A 507 -6.92 -26.46 6.90
C VAL A 507 -5.56 -25.97 6.46
N SER A 508 -5.49 -24.67 6.12
CA SER A 508 -4.23 -23.94 6.02
C SER A 508 -4.09 -23.04 7.25
N PHE A 509 -2.97 -23.12 7.93
CA PHE A 509 -2.68 -22.33 9.11
C PHE A 509 -1.32 -21.66 9.01
N SER A 510 -1.25 -20.40 9.38
CA SER A 510 0.00 -19.64 9.50
C SER A 510 0.00 -18.85 10.80
N ALA A 511 1.12 -18.91 11.52
CA ALA A 511 1.39 -18.10 12.71
C ALA A 511 2.81 -17.53 12.61
N VAL A 512 2.95 -16.20 12.70
CA VAL A 512 4.24 -15.50 12.64
C VAL A 512 4.33 -14.53 13.81
N MET A 513 5.34 -14.70 14.64
CA MET A 513 5.76 -13.73 15.65
C MET A 513 6.89 -12.89 15.10
N PHE A 514 6.84 -11.58 15.35
CA PHE A 514 7.86 -10.65 14.91
C PHE A 514 8.27 -9.68 16.01
N TYR A 515 9.51 -9.21 15.91
CA TYR A 515 10.08 -8.17 16.76
C TYR A 515 10.98 -7.29 15.90
N SER A 516 10.67 -6.01 15.81
CA SER A 516 11.31 -5.04 14.94
C SER A 516 11.87 -3.88 15.76
N ASP A 517 13.19 -3.68 15.71
CA ASP A 517 13.91 -2.57 16.34
C ASP A 517 14.28 -1.54 15.26
N ARG A 518 13.76 -0.30 15.41
CA ARG A 518 13.98 0.82 14.49
C ARG A 518 15.01 1.77 15.08
N LYS A 519 16.02 2.07 14.29
CA LYS A 519 17.08 3.02 14.63
C LYS A 519 17.02 4.23 13.70
N ASP A 520 17.30 5.40 14.25
CA ASP A 520 17.30 6.66 13.53
C ASP A 520 15.94 6.92 12.84
N GLN A 521 14.85 6.64 13.57
CA GLN A 521 13.49 6.74 13.05
C GLN A 521 13.23 8.15 12.52
N GLN A 522 12.85 8.24 11.25
CA GLN A 522 12.44 9.47 10.59
C GLN A 522 11.03 9.83 11.04
N VAL A 523 10.91 10.88 11.82
CA VAL A 523 9.65 11.39 12.34
C VAL A 523 9.36 12.75 11.71
N LEU A 524 8.16 12.88 11.12
CA LEU A 524 7.67 14.14 10.60
C LEU A 524 7.05 14.95 11.73
N ILE A 525 7.62 16.10 12.02
CA ILE A 525 7.20 17.04 13.06
C ILE A 525 6.63 18.27 12.36
N SER A 526 5.42 18.68 12.74
CA SER A 526 4.86 19.98 12.37
C SER A 526 5.35 21.04 13.37
N THR A 527 5.84 22.14 12.86
CA THR A 527 6.29 23.28 13.67
C THR A 527 5.72 24.56 13.09
N GLN A 528 5.16 25.42 13.91
CA GLN A 528 4.77 26.77 13.52
C GLN A 528 6.02 27.64 13.47
N VAL A 529 6.29 28.27 12.33
CA VAL A 529 7.50 29.08 12.11
C VAL A 529 7.35 30.44 12.74
N ASP A 530 6.17 31.09 12.58
CA ASP A 530 5.80 32.33 13.22
C ASP A 530 4.57 32.10 14.11
N PRO A 531 4.68 32.16 15.45
CA PRO A 531 3.56 31.99 16.34
C PRO A 531 2.44 33.04 16.19
N SER A 532 2.72 34.15 15.53
CA SER A 532 1.73 35.20 15.23
C SER A 532 0.98 34.99 13.93
N ASP A 533 1.49 34.11 13.04
CA ASP A 533 0.83 33.73 11.79
C ASP A 533 0.49 32.23 11.78
N PRO A 534 -0.79 31.85 11.97
CA PRO A 534 -1.22 30.48 12.03
C PRO A 534 -0.97 29.69 10.74
N ASN A 535 -0.75 30.36 9.61
CA ASN A 535 -0.53 29.72 8.32
C ASN A 535 0.96 29.36 8.06
N THR A 536 1.86 29.74 8.95
CA THR A 536 3.31 29.47 8.82
C THR A 536 3.69 28.13 9.45
N PHE A 537 3.09 27.04 8.98
CA PHE A 537 3.53 25.69 9.37
C PHE A 537 4.67 25.20 8.48
N SER A 538 5.73 24.71 9.11
CA SER A 538 6.78 23.94 8.45
C SER A 538 6.74 22.49 8.92
N PHE A 539 6.94 21.57 8.00
CA PHE A 539 7.05 20.15 8.30
C PHE A 539 8.52 19.74 8.22
N ILE A 540 9.07 19.31 9.33
CA ILE A 540 10.47 18.94 9.45
C ILE A 540 10.55 17.43 9.73
N THR A 541 11.29 16.72 8.90
CA THR A 541 11.67 15.33 9.16
C THR A 541 12.98 15.29 9.94
N LYS A 542 13.04 14.56 11.04
CA LYS A 542 14.24 14.35 11.85
C LYS A 542 14.41 12.89 12.21
N ASN A 543 15.66 12.46 12.38
CA ASN A 543 15.99 11.19 13.03
C ASN A 543 15.88 11.39 14.55
N ALA A 544 14.65 11.51 15.05
CA ALA A 544 14.39 12.05 16.38
C ALA A 544 14.11 10.97 17.44
N ALA A 545 13.84 9.74 17.03
CA ALA A 545 13.43 8.68 17.94
C ALA A 545 13.98 7.31 17.52
N GLU A 546 13.86 6.35 18.40
CA GLU A 546 13.90 4.91 18.09
C GLU A 546 12.48 4.36 18.15
N GLY A 547 12.21 3.29 17.44
CA GLY A 547 10.91 2.65 17.44
C GLY A 547 10.99 1.16 17.72
N LEU A 548 10.01 0.65 18.45
CA LEU A 548 9.85 -0.78 18.67
C LEU A 548 8.47 -1.21 18.19
N ASN A 549 8.42 -2.26 17.35
CA ASN A 549 7.18 -2.82 16.83
C ASN A 549 7.25 -4.36 16.97
N TYR A 550 6.33 -4.96 17.71
CA TYR A 550 6.33 -6.42 17.89
C TYR A 550 4.90 -6.97 17.96
N GLY A 551 4.74 -8.24 17.62
CA GLY A 551 3.40 -8.80 17.62
C GLY A 551 3.30 -10.21 17.08
N LEU A 552 2.05 -10.58 16.80
CA LEU A 552 1.65 -11.89 16.30
C LEU A 552 0.68 -11.73 15.12
N GLU A 553 0.90 -12.51 14.08
CA GLU A 553 0.05 -12.57 12.90
C GLU A 553 -0.43 -14.01 12.70
N LEU A 554 -1.74 -14.19 12.69
CA LEU A 554 -2.40 -15.48 12.52
C LEU A 554 -3.26 -15.48 11.27
N SER A 555 -3.23 -16.58 10.52
CA SER A 555 -4.13 -16.83 9.40
C SER A 555 -4.59 -18.27 9.43
N ILE A 556 -5.89 -18.49 9.25
CA ILE A 556 -6.52 -19.80 9.15
C ILE A 556 -7.48 -19.74 7.96
N ASP A 557 -7.36 -20.69 7.05
CA ASP A 557 -8.34 -20.97 6.03
C ASP A 557 -8.82 -22.41 6.26
N TYR A 558 -10.12 -22.59 6.49
CA TYR A 558 -10.72 -23.89 6.84
C TYR A 558 -11.90 -24.22 5.95
N LYS A 559 -11.71 -25.21 5.11
CA LYS A 559 -12.75 -25.82 4.30
C LYS A 559 -13.48 -26.87 5.14
N ILE A 560 -14.56 -26.46 5.82
CA ILE A 560 -15.37 -27.32 6.70
C ILE A 560 -15.91 -28.52 5.89
N ASN A 561 -16.43 -28.23 4.72
CA ASN A 561 -16.87 -29.18 3.70
C ASN A 561 -16.95 -28.46 2.34
N ASP A 562 -17.46 -29.10 1.28
CA ASP A 562 -17.56 -28.51 -0.05
C ASP A 562 -18.49 -27.30 -0.13
N ALA A 563 -19.40 -27.15 0.85
CA ALA A 563 -20.34 -26.05 0.91
C ALA A 563 -19.91 -24.89 1.82
N PHE A 564 -19.01 -25.13 2.76
CA PHE A 564 -18.64 -24.12 3.79
C PHE A 564 -17.14 -23.94 3.88
N ASN A 565 -16.71 -22.71 3.67
CA ASN A 565 -15.34 -22.25 3.88
C ASN A 565 -15.32 -21.09 4.90
N VAL A 566 -14.40 -21.15 5.86
CA VAL A 566 -14.19 -20.11 6.87
C VAL A 566 -12.75 -19.64 6.78
N TYR A 567 -12.53 -18.34 6.77
CA TYR A 567 -11.21 -17.79 6.96
C TYR A 567 -11.16 -16.86 8.18
N SER A 568 -10.00 -16.80 8.79
CA SER A 568 -9.72 -15.88 9.89
C SER A 568 -8.30 -15.36 9.76
N ARG A 569 -8.13 -14.05 9.74
CA ARG A 569 -6.84 -13.38 9.76
C ARG A 569 -6.82 -12.40 10.92
N ILE A 570 -5.84 -12.50 11.81
CA ILE A 570 -5.73 -11.70 13.03
C ILE A 570 -4.31 -11.15 13.13
N GLY A 571 -4.18 -9.86 13.40
CA GLY A 571 -2.94 -9.18 13.72
C GLY A 571 -3.01 -8.57 15.10
N LEU A 572 -2.04 -8.89 15.93
CA LEU A 572 -1.78 -8.24 17.21
C LEU A 572 -0.48 -7.46 17.08
N LEU A 573 -0.50 -6.22 17.52
CA LEU A 573 0.62 -5.29 17.35
C LEU A 573 0.79 -4.45 18.61
N GLU A 574 1.99 -4.43 19.14
CA GLU A 574 2.41 -3.44 20.13
C GLU A 574 3.53 -2.60 19.52
N THR A 575 3.42 -1.29 19.70
CA THR A 575 4.41 -0.33 19.21
C THR A 575 4.81 0.62 20.32
N GLU A 576 6.04 1.10 20.28
CA GLU A 576 6.57 1.98 21.29
C GLU A 576 7.53 3.00 20.64
N ILE A 577 7.36 4.26 20.97
CA ILE A 577 8.32 5.32 20.68
C ILE A 577 9.36 5.31 21.80
N LYS A 578 10.65 5.39 21.46
CA LYS A 578 11.76 5.38 22.42
C LYS A 578 12.76 6.48 22.12
N ASN A 579 13.39 6.95 23.17
CA ASN A 579 14.55 7.85 23.09
C ASN A 579 14.28 9.12 22.25
N TRP A 580 13.07 9.65 22.28
CA TRP A 580 12.75 10.90 21.58
C TRP A 580 13.24 12.09 22.41
N GLN A 581 14.48 12.52 22.18
CA GLN A 581 15.16 13.55 23.00
C GLN A 581 14.41 14.87 23.14
N SER A 582 13.75 15.34 22.06
CA SER A 582 12.98 16.59 22.09
C SER A 582 11.57 16.43 22.68
N ARG A 583 11.08 15.20 22.84
CA ARG A 583 9.75 14.89 23.38
C ARG A 583 9.80 13.65 24.29
N PRO A 584 10.54 13.72 25.40
CA PRO A 584 10.68 12.60 26.34
C PRO A 584 9.35 12.22 27.01
N ASP A 585 8.35 13.10 26.97
CA ASP A 585 6.98 12.84 27.40
C ASP A 585 6.27 11.77 26.54
N LEU A 586 6.77 11.49 25.35
CA LEU A 586 6.23 10.50 24.43
C LEU A 586 6.93 9.13 24.50
N ASP A 587 7.97 8.99 25.29
CA ASP A 587 8.66 7.71 25.49
C ASP A 587 7.71 6.67 26.09
N GLY A 588 7.67 5.47 25.50
CA GLY A 588 6.75 4.41 25.86
C GLY A 588 5.37 4.48 25.20
N ARG A 589 5.09 5.55 24.45
CA ARG A 589 3.81 5.71 23.75
C ARG A 589 3.74 4.86 22.48
N GLU A 590 2.53 4.41 22.16
CA GLU A 590 2.21 3.75 20.88
C GLU A 590 2.45 4.70 19.68
N GLN A 591 2.96 4.15 18.59
CA GLN A 591 3.11 4.90 17.32
C GLN A 591 1.75 5.19 16.69
N ALA A 592 1.67 6.23 15.87
CA ALA A 592 0.44 6.60 15.20
C ALA A 592 0.08 5.61 14.07
N HIS A 593 -1.23 5.49 13.78
CA HIS A 593 -1.79 4.56 12.79
C HIS A 593 -1.38 3.09 12.99
N ALA A 594 -1.12 2.69 14.24
CA ALA A 594 -0.70 1.37 14.65
C ALA A 594 -1.74 0.73 15.60
N PRO A 595 -2.90 0.27 15.11
CA PRO A 595 -3.91 -0.37 15.96
C PRO A 595 -3.35 -1.63 16.60
N LYS A 596 -3.58 -1.80 17.93
CA LYS A 596 -3.11 -2.98 18.70
C LYS A 596 -3.67 -4.29 18.20
N SER A 597 -4.86 -4.27 17.64
CA SER A 597 -5.47 -5.44 17.03
C SER A 597 -6.21 -5.07 15.75
N SER A 598 -6.11 -5.95 14.78
CA SER A 598 -6.86 -5.90 13.53
C SER A 598 -7.25 -7.31 13.13
N TYR A 599 -8.42 -7.48 12.56
CA TYR A 599 -8.91 -8.78 12.15
C TYR A 599 -9.80 -8.73 10.92
N SER A 600 -9.82 -9.84 10.22
CA SER A 600 -10.75 -10.13 9.13
C SER A 600 -11.21 -11.57 9.28
N VAL A 601 -12.49 -11.79 9.46
CA VAL A 601 -13.11 -13.10 9.60
C VAL A 601 -14.23 -13.20 8.61
N GLY A 602 -14.25 -14.27 7.83
CA GLY A 602 -15.28 -14.50 6.82
C GLY A 602 -15.79 -15.93 6.82
N LEU A 603 -17.03 -16.05 6.39
CA LEU A 603 -17.71 -17.32 6.10
C LEU A 603 -18.22 -17.25 4.67
N GLU A 604 -17.88 -18.26 3.89
CA GLU A 604 -18.45 -18.45 2.57
C GLU A 604 -19.28 -19.76 2.55
N TRP A 605 -20.50 -19.64 2.08
CA TRP A 605 -21.43 -20.75 1.89
C TRP A 605 -21.74 -20.90 0.41
N ARG A 606 -21.41 -22.07 -0.16
CA ARG A 606 -21.71 -22.48 -1.52
C ARG A 606 -22.73 -23.62 -1.51
N PRO A 607 -24.05 -23.32 -1.52
CA PRO A 607 -25.10 -24.36 -1.50
C PRO A 607 -25.03 -25.29 -2.72
N ASN A 608 -24.43 -24.83 -3.80
CA ASN A 608 -24.13 -25.56 -5.01
C ASN A 608 -22.96 -24.90 -5.76
N LYS A 609 -22.52 -25.50 -6.87
CA LYS A 609 -21.38 -24.96 -7.66
C LYS A 609 -21.63 -23.59 -8.29
N SER A 610 -22.89 -23.19 -8.42
CA SER A 610 -23.28 -21.95 -9.10
C SER A 610 -23.62 -20.80 -8.17
N SER A 611 -23.72 -21.03 -6.87
CA SER A 611 -24.15 -20.00 -5.91
C SER A 611 -23.18 -19.84 -4.76
N PHE A 612 -22.99 -18.62 -4.33
CA PHE A 612 -22.28 -18.34 -3.07
C PHE A 612 -23.00 -17.27 -2.25
N VAL A 613 -22.82 -17.36 -0.95
CA VAL A 613 -23.10 -16.29 0.02
C VAL A 613 -21.88 -16.13 0.88
N ARG A 614 -21.34 -14.92 0.95
CA ARG A 614 -20.17 -14.57 1.74
C ARG A 614 -20.52 -13.50 2.76
N PHE A 615 -20.05 -13.69 3.95
CA PHE A 615 -20.22 -12.80 5.08
C PHE A 615 -18.83 -12.50 5.67
N ASP A 616 -18.45 -11.23 5.75
CA ASP A 616 -17.16 -10.79 6.25
C ASP A 616 -17.33 -9.80 7.38
N VAL A 617 -16.54 -9.95 8.43
CA VAL A 617 -16.40 -8.98 9.51
C VAL A 617 -14.94 -8.56 9.59
N VAL A 618 -14.69 -7.26 9.40
CA VAL A 618 -13.36 -6.68 9.51
C VAL A 618 -13.34 -5.63 10.62
N GLY A 619 -12.25 -5.54 11.37
CA GLY A 619 -12.20 -4.58 12.46
C GLY A 619 -10.80 -4.19 12.88
N LYS A 620 -10.73 -3.03 13.55
CA LYS A 620 -9.50 -2.46 14.11
C LYS A 620 -9.78 -1.88 15.49
N SER A 621 -8.82 -2.03 16.41
CA SER A 621 -8.82 -1.29 17.66
C SER A 621 -8.51 0.19 17.44
N SER A 622 -8.74 1.03 18.45
CA SER A 622 -8.35 2.44 18.42
C SER A 622 -6.84 2.61 18.20
N PHE A 623 -6.45 3.68 17.51
CA PHE A 623 -5.06 4.05 17.25
C PHE A 623 -4.89 5.57 17.34
N TYR A 624 -3.69 6.02 17.66
CA TYR A 624 -3.36 7.46 17.63
C TYR A 624 -3.33 7.99 16.20
N TYR A 625 -3.86 9.18 15.99
CA TYR A 625 -3.82 9.85 14.68
C TYR A 625 -2.45 10.47 14.37
N SER A 626 -1.72 10.88 15.42
CA SER A 626 -0.44 11.57 15.31
C SER A 626 0.55 11.03 16.32
N ASP A 627 1.85 11.11 16.02
CA ASP A 627 2.91 10.79 16.98
C ASP A 627 3.05 11.86 18.06
N SER A 628 2.52 13.07 17.88
CA SER A 628 2.66 14.20 18.81
C SER A 628 1.41 14.51 19.65
N HIS A 629 0.21 14.11 19.22
CA HIS A 629 -1.06 14.41 19.90
C HIS A 629 -1.71 13.16 20.52
N ALA A 630 -2.46 13.35 21.61
CA ALA A 630 -2.96 12.27 22.44
C ALA A 630 -4.29 11.64 21.97
N ASN A 631 -4.94 12.17 20.94
CA ASN A 631 -6.24 11.68 20.51
C ASN A 631 -6.13 10.41 19.64
N LYS A 632 -7.06 9.50 19.89
CA LYS A 632 -7.20 8.22 19.21
C LYS A 632 -8.48 8.14 18.39
N SER A 633 -8.43 7.39 17.29
CA SER A 633 -9.63 6.91 16.61
C SER A 633 -10.51 6.06 17.56
N ARG A 634 -11.79 5.92 17.24
CA ARG A 634 -12.63 4.90 17.87
C ARG A 634 -12.32 3.53 17.25
N SER A 635 -12.42 2.48 18.07
CA SER A 635 -12.40 1.11 17.54
C SER A 635 -13.67 0.87 16.71
N TYR A 636 -13.54 0.10 15.64
CA TYR A 636 -14.67 -0.22 14.78
C TYR A 636 -14.63 -1.65 14.25
N SER A 637 -15.82 -2.11 13.86
CA SER A 637 -16.03 -3.37 13.17
C SER A 637 -17.02 -3.14 12.04
N LEU A 638 -16.68 -3.53 10.83
CA LEU A 638 -17.51 -3.39 9.64
C LEU A 638 -17.95 -4.78 9.19
N THR A 639 -19.22 -4.90 8.84
CA THR A 639 -19.80 -6.13 8.31
C THR A 639 -20.11 -5.94 6.84
N ASN A 640 -19.65 -6.88 6.02
CA ASN A 640 -19.90 -6.91 4.59
C ASN A 640 -20.63 -8.21 4.23
N LEU A 641 -21.46 -8.14 3.21
CA LEU A 641 -22.21 -9.26 2.67
C LEU A 641 -22.07 -9.26 1.15
N SER A 642 -21.82 -10.41 0.55
CA SER A 642 -21.94 -10.59 -0.88
C SER A 642 -22.60 -11.93 -1.19
N THR A 643 -23.31 -11.99 -2.31
CA THR A 643 -23.94 -13.21 -2.84
C THR A 643 -23.87 -13.20 -4.35
N GLY A 644 -23.69 -14.35 -4.94
CA GLY A 644 -23.62 -14.47 -6.40
C GLY A 644 -24.28 -15.75 -6.92
N TYR A 645 -24.60 -15.68 -8.20
CA TYR A 645 -25.14 -16.80 -8.96
C TYR A 645 -24.51 -16.85 -10.35
N GLN A 646 -23.92 -18.00 -10.67
CA GLN A 646 -23.36 -18.31 -11.98
C GLN A 646 -24.39 -19.02 -12.85
N TRP A 647 -24.75 -18.42 -13.97
CA TRP A 647 -25.61 -18.99 -14.98
C TRP A 647 -24.85 -19.14 -16.30
N ASP A 648 -24.36 -20.35 -16.57
CA ASP A 648 -23.46 -20.63 -17.68
C ASP A 648 -22.22 -19.68 -17.64
N ARG A 649 -22.09 -18.82 -18.61
CA ARG A 649 -21.00 -17.83 -18.74
C ARG A 649 -21.27 -16.50 -18.06
N LEU A 650 -22.47 -16.31 -17.49
CA LEU A 650 -22.89 -15.08 -16.83
C LEU A 650 -22.87 -15.29 -15.31
N GLU A 651 -22.14 -14.47 -14.62
CA GLU A 651 -22.17 -14.37 -13.15
C GLU A 651 -22.87 -13.08 -12.75
N PHE A 652 -23.85 -13.21 -11.88
CA PHE A 652 -24.54 -12.10 -11.21
C PHE A 652 -24.13 -12.08 -9.74
N SER A 653 -23.73 -10.92 -9.22
CA SER A 653 -23.45 -10.74 -7.80
C SER A 653 -24.14 -9.50 -7.25
N PHE A 654 -24.54 -9.58 -5.98
CA PHE A 654 -25.02 -8.46 -5.15
C PHE A 654 -24.11 -8.34 -3.93
N TRP A 655 -23.78 -7.13 -3.56
CA TRP A 655 -22.91 -6.88 -2.42
C TRP A 655 -23.39 -5.68 -1.60
N VAL A 656 -23.09 -5.71 -0.29
CA VAL A 656 -23.30 -4.64 0.67
C VAL A 656 -22.02 -4.47 1.47
N ARG A 657 -21.54 -3.23 1.58
CA ARG A 657 -20.43 -2.84 2.44
C ARG A 657 -20.94 -2.05 3.63
N ASN A 658 -20.24 -2.17 4.78
CA ASN A 658 -20.64 -1.52 6.02
C ASN A 658 -22.15 -1.68 6.28
N ALA A 659 -22.65 -2.92 6.26
CA ALA A 659 -24.09 -3.24 6.26
C ALA A 659 -24.86 -2.60 7.41
N PHE A 660 -24.22 -2.36 8.55
CA PHE A 660 -24.82 -1.72 9.72
C PHE A 660 -24.62 -0.21 9.78
N ASP A 661 -24.14 0.41 8.70
CA ASP A 661 -23.89 1.85 8.58
C ASP A 661 -23.06 2.42 9.75
N LYS A 662 -21.99 1.69 10.09
CA LYS A 662 -21.13 2.06 11.21
C LYS A 662 -20.33 3.31 10.87
N TYR A 663 -20.44 4.33 11.70
CA TYR A 663 -19.59 5.51 11.64
C TYR A 663 -18.20 5.22 12.20
N TYR A 664 -17.15 5.53 11.43
CA TYR A 664 -15.76 5.30 11.81
C TYR A 664 -14.83 6.30 11.13
N SER A 665 -13.71 6.60 11.78
CA SER A 665 -12.72 7.54 11.26
C SER A 665 -11.51 6.78 10.69
N VAL A 666 -11.05 7.19 9.51
CA VAL A 666 -9.86 6.62 8.84
C VAL A 666 -8.62 7.47 9.06
N ARG A 667 -8.79 8.78 9.34
CA ARG A 667 -7.72 9.73 9.63
C ARG A 667 -8.21 10.85 10.53
N GLY A 668 -7.30 11.40 11.30
CA GLY A 668 -7.45 12.67 12.00
C GLY A 668 -6.15 13.45 12.00
N PHE A 669 -6.22 14.76 12.04
CA PHE A 669 -5.07 15.62 12.24
C PHE A 669 -5.49 16.91 12.95
N TYR A 670 -4.51 17.61 13.51
CA TYR A 670 -4.70 18.88 14.19
C TYR A 670 -4.35 20.02 13.26
N PHE A 671 -5.19 21.00 13.26
CA PHE A 671 -5.04 22.19 12.45
C PHE A 671 -5.74 23.38 13.09
N GLY A 672 -5.09 24.55 13.13
CA GLY A 672 -5.68 25.80 13.55
C GLY A 672 -6.40 26.45 12.37
N ASN A 673 -7.67 26.13 12.15
CA ASN A 673 -8.42 26.58 10.98
C ASN A 673 -9.43 27.69 11.28
N GLU A 674 -9.86 27.84 12.54
CA GLU A 674 -11.02 28.67 12.87
C GLU A 674 -10.61 30.05 13.42
N PRO A 675 -10.90 31.16 12.70
CA PRO A 675 -10.62 32.50 13.20
C PRO A 675 -11.50 32.81 14.43
N PRO A 676 -11.10 33.75 15.34
CA PRO A 676 -9.89 34.56 15.24
C PRO A 676 -8.65 33.90 15.86
N ASN A 677 -8.81 32.86 16.69
CA ASN A 677 -7.75 32.36 17.55
C ASN A 677 -6.94 31.26 16.88
N PHE A 678 -7.47 30.62 15.81
CA PHE A 678 -6.84 29.51 15.11
C PHE A 678 -6.34 28.43 16.09
N GLU A 679 -7.22 28.04 17.03
CA GLU A 679 -6.90 27.02 18.02
C GLU A 679 -6.66 25.65 17.36
N ASP A 680 -5.65 24.94 17.85
CA ASP A 680 -5.27 23.61 17.36
C ASP A 680 -6.41 22.60 17.61
N THR A 681 -7.24 22.40 16.60
CA THR A 681 -8.47 21.60 16.64
C THR A 681 -8.29 20.27 15.92
N LEU A 682 -8.84 19.18 16.48
CA LEU A 682 -8.84 17.86 15.82
C LEU A 682 -9.94 17.78 14.77
N TYR A 683 -9.54 17.56 13.52
CA TYR A 683 -10.47 17.23 12.43
C TYR A 683 -10.35 15.75 12.05
N GLU A 684 -11.48 15.09 11.87
CA GLU A 684 -11.54 13.66 11.54
C GLU A 684 -12.17 13.43 10.16
N ARG A 685 -11.52 12.60 9.37
CA ARG A 685 -12.09 12.10 8.11
C ARG A 685 -12.83 10.80 8.36
N GLN A 686 -14.08 10.77 7.94
CA GLN A 686 -14.94 9.60 8.02
C GLN A 686 -14.66 8.62 6.88
N GLY A 687 -14.72 7.32 7.21
CA GLY A 687 -14.76 6.24 6.23
C GLY A 687 -16.11 6.13 5.52
N ASP A 688 -16.19 5.19 4.58
CA ASP A 688 -17.35 5.03 3.72
C ASP A 688 -18.59 4.58 4.52
N PRO A 689 -19.74 5.20 4.31
CA PRO A 689 -21.01 4.75 4.89
C PRO A 689 -21.45 3.41 4.28
N ARG A 690 -22.59 2.88 4.73
CA ARG A 690 -23.20 1.72 4.06
C ARG A 690 -23.46 2.04 2.59
N HIS A 691 -23.02 1.14 1.74
CA HIS A 691 -23.28 1.18 0.30
C HIS A 691 -23.43 -0.23 -0.27
N PHE A 692 -24.14 -0.32 -1.39
CA PHE A 692 -24.44 -1.60 -2.01
C PHE A 692 -24.44 -1.48 -3.54
N GLY A 693 -24.40 -2.63 -4.19
CA GLY A 693 -24.45 -2.67 -5.64
C GLY A 693 -24.58 -4.08 -6.18
N ILE A 694 -24.66 -4.13 -7.50
CA ILE A 694 -24.71 -5.34 -8.29
C ILE A 694 -23.54 -5.36 -9.28
N SER A 695 -23.06 -6.54 -9.60
CA SER A 695 -22.07 -6.75 -10.66
C SER A 695 -22.53 -7.88 -11.57
N LEU A 696 -22.30 -7.72 -12.86
CA LEU A 696 -22.53 -8.71 -13.90
C LEU A 696 -21.20 -8.98 -14.57
N ASN A 697 -20.75 -10.22 -14.54
CA ASN A 697 -19.53 -10.68 -15.20
C ASN A 697 -19.93 -11.68 -16.30
N TYR A 698 -19.43 -11.49 -17.50
CA TYR A 698 -19.68 -12.39 -18.62
C TYR A 698 -18.36 -12.86 -19.22
N ALA A 699 -18.14 -14.17 -19.22
CA ALA A 699 -17.01 -14.83 -19.88
C ALA A 699 -17.44 -15.33 -21.25
N PHE A 700 -16.65 -15.00 -22.28
CA PHE A 700 -16.99 -15.39 -23.67
C PHE A 700 -16.45 -16.76 -24.03
#